data_e26fdcbf6c4d921637e727aee5609b12
#
_entry.id   e26fdcbf6c4d921637e727aee5609b12
#
_cell.length_a   1.000
_cell.length_b   1.000
_cell.length_c   1.000
_cell.angle_alpha   90.00
_cell.angle_beta   90.00
_cell.angle_gamma   90.00
#
_symmetry.space_group_name_H-M   'P 1'
#
loop_
_entity.id
_entity.type
_entity.pdbx_description
1 polymer ?
#
loop_
_entity_poly.entity_id
_entity_poly.type
_entity_poly.pdbx_seq_one_letter_code
_entity_poly.pdbx_strand_id
1 'polypeptide(L)'
;MQEAVLPKVCRVVICGAGVIGNSIAYHLVRRGWTDILVLEKGRIGCGASWRSSHLVGQLCPSVEGIMARASVLFYQQLQESGHSIGWNQCGSLYVARSSRRMLSLLRLAAEAKARGVECVVQQPKTLTSRHPYVRVEDLVGGVFVPSDGLVDSMALCRTLAMLAQEGGAKYVEGCWVQRVVSENGAVCAVDTSLGRVECENLVLATGMWSREVARSSVPGFAVPVHAARQSYGITRPVPEGIPDSLPVLRDYDGRMYCHREGASRFLVGGFEETAKPVFTHDVPEKFEFLQLVPDYEQYKSTYGQFQQRCPSLENVQLAEVVTAPETFTPDAQSILGEASEVERLYLAVGMNGAQSQFAGGVGRALSRWIVCGAPQAFLLPWDPRRFIDLHNNDQFLRERVQEVVGRRCLPPHPLQPEWRTARSLRCSPLLPLLEQQAAVTGERMGFERALYFERGTPVERPGRATPEPSYGRPDWLDNVREEYTACRERVGISDMSSFSKFYLESGSTAVVEFLQKLCSNDVDVPVGCIVPTGMQNDRGGYENDCIVVRTHHNRYFMVSPTAQQTRIGRWVQQHLPGDGSVSLRDVTSLYTVLYVLGPKSRGLLEEATGSDLRHLQPYTYQEMDLAYASNVLVLGYNNTLEPGYSLYVPSEFALHVYNRLMKTGRDYGVLDVGYYTLRFLRIEKFVPFWAEELDSSVTPLEANRSARVKLQKEYFVGKFALQEQAEKGLRRQLAFFQLREHDWDTDPWAWGQEPIFRDGQFVGTTTSGGLAFTLGCNVCQVSEQPNWGEKEVPLFPHRVL
;
A
#
# COMPACT_ATOMS: atom_id res chain seq x y z
N MET A 1 -30.08 -11.87 33.83
CA MET A 1 -29.46 -11.82 32.48
C MET A 1 -29.99 -13.02 31.73
N GLN A 2 -30.77 -12.83 30.66
CA GLN A 2 -31.11 -13.95 29.78
C GLN A 2 -29.79 -14.48 29.20
N GLU A 3 -29.56 -15.78 29.31
CA GLU A 3 -28.42 -16.43 28.61
C GLU A 3 -28.52 -16.09 27.13
N ALA A 4 -27.52 -15.44 26.59
CA ALA A 4 -27.46 -15.10 25.18
C ALA A 4 -27.33 -16.40 24.39
N VAL A 5 -28.37 -16.84 23.74
CA VAL A 5 -28.41 -18.07 22.95
C VAL A 5 -27.73 -17.79 21.63
N LEU A 6 -26.55 -18.39 21.41
CA LEU A 6 -25.87 -18.34 20.12
C LEU A 6 -26.68 -19.09 19.05
N PRO A 7 -26.89 -18.48 17.86
CA PRO A 7 -27.40 -19.22 16.72
C PRO A 7 -26.35 -20.29 16.29
N LYS A 8 -26.83 -21.44 15.86
CA LYS A 8 -25.93 -22.51 15.36
C LYS A 8 -25.32 -22.18 14.00
N VAL A 9 -26.07 -21.47 13.16
CA VAL A 9 -25.70 -21.13 11.79
C VAL A 9 -26.06 -19.67 11.53
N CYS A 10 -25.20 -18.96 10.82
CA CYS A 10 -25.42 -17.61 10.32
C CYS A 10 -24.78 -17.44 8.94
N ARG A 11 -25.35 -16.59 8.12
CA ARG A 11 -24.75 -16.27 6.82
C ARG A 11 -23.45 -15.48 6.97
N VAL A 12 -23.43 -14.51 7.87
CA VAL A 12 -22.23 -13.69 8.15
C VAL A 12 -22.01 -13.60 9.65
N VAL A 13 -20.82 -13.91 10.11
CA VAL A 13 -20.36 -13.62 11.46
C VAL A 13 -19.36 -12.48 11.42
N ILE A 14 -19.58 -11.44 12.22
CA ILE A 14 -18.66 -10.30 12.39
C ILE A 14 -18.07 -10.36 13.79
N CYS A 15 -16.76 -10.48 13.90
CA CYS A 15 -16.03 -10.54 15.15
C CYS A 15 -15.52 -9.15 15.50
N GLY A 16 -16.08 -8.57 16.57
CA GLY A 16 -15.79 -7.22 17.08
C GLY A 16 -16.88 -6.20 16.76
N ALA A 17 -17.46 -5.60 17.82
CA ALA A 17 -18.47 -4.55 17.76
C ALA A 17 -17.87 -3.15 18.04
N GLY A 18 -16.65 -2.90 17.55
CA GLY A 18 -16.09 -1.57 17.42
C GLY A 18 -16.75 -0.78 16.28
N VAL A 19 -16.33 0.46 16.06
CA VAL A 19 -16.90 1.32 15.01
C VAL A 19 -16.83 0.70 13.62
N ILE A 20 -15.79 -0.07 13.33
CA ILE A 20 -15.57 -0.77 12.04
C ILE A 20 -16.58 -1.92 11.89
N GLY A 21 -16.66 -2.84 12.87
CA GLY A 21 -17.58 -3.99 12.80
C GLY A 21 -19.04 -3.57 12.74
N ASN A 22 -19.43 -2.57 13.53
CA ASN A 22 -20.77 -2.00 13.50
C ASN A 22 -21.11 -1.34 12.16
N SER A 23 -20.13 -0.66 11.53
CA SER A 23 -20.34 -0.08 10.21
C SER A 23 -20.52 -1.16 9.13
N ILE A 24 -19.76 -2.25 9.20
CA ILE A 24 -19.90 -3.39 8.27
C ILE A 24 -21.30 -4.03 8.45
N ALA A 25 -21.71 -4.30 9.69
CA ALA A 25 -23.03 -4.86 9.99
C ALA A 25 -24.15 -3.98 9.42
N TYR A 26 -24.11 -2.68 9.70
CA TYR A 26 -25.08 -1.71 9.17
C TYR A 26 -25.15 -1.75 7.63
N HIS A 27 -24.00 -1.69 6.96
CA HIS A 27 -23.99 -1.66 5.50
C HIS A 27 -24.40 -2.98 4.85
N LEU A 28 -24.19 -4.13 5.49
CA LEU A 28 -24.71 -5.43 5.04
C LEU A 28 -26.23 -5.47 5.14
N VAL A 29 -26.79 -5.04 6.29
CA VAL A 29 -28.24 -4.94 6.49
C VAL A 29 -28.87 -4.02 5.44
N ARG A 30 -28.27 -2.86 5.18
CA ARG A 30 -28.75 -1.92 4.13
C ARG A 30 -28.69 -2.51 2.72
N ARG A 31 -27.95 -3.59 2.50
CA ARG A 31 -27.90 -4.38 1.25
C ARG A 31 -28.86 -5.58 1.26
N GLY A 32 -29.72 -5.69 2.27
CA GLY A 32 -30.72 -6.75 2.38
C GLY A 32 -30.21 -8.06 2.99
N TRP A 33 -29.00 -8.07 3.57
CA TRP A 33 -28.50 -9.24 4.30
C TRP A 33 -28.87 -9.09 5.78
N THR A 34 -29.76 -9.95 6.26
CA THR A 34 -30.32 -9.87 7.63
C THR A 34 -29.83 -10.98 8.56
N ASP A 35 -29.33 -12.08 8.01
CA ASP A 35 -28.76 -13.19 8.80
C ASP A 35 -27.30 -12.91 9.15
N ILE A 36 -27.12 -11.96 10.08
CA ILE A 36 -25.84 -11.45 10.54
C ILE A 36 -25.74 -11.63 12.05
N LEU A 37 -24.62 -12.17 12.51
CA LEU A 37 -24.25 -12.25 13.92
C LEU A 37 -23.01 -11.40 14.18
N VAL A 38 -23.12 -10.46 15.13
CA VAL A 38 -21.97 -9.69 15.62
C VAL A 38 -21.59 -10.22 17.00
N LEU A 39 -20.33 -10.65 17.13
CA LEU A 39 -19.75 -11.15 18.36
C LEU A 39 -18.82 -10.10 18.96
N GLU A 40 -19.01 -9.79 20.25
CA GLU A 40 -18.14 -8.84 20.94
C GLU A 40 -17.61 -9.49 22.24
N LYS A 41 -16.30 -9.40 22.44
CA LYS A 41 -15.61 -9.94 23.62
C LYS A 41 -16.08 -9.27 24.91
N GLY A 42 -16.18 -7.96 24.88
CA GLY A 42 -16.66 -7.14 25.99
C GLY A 42 -18.02 -6.51 25.66
N ARG A 43 -18.09 -5.19 25.75
CA ARG A 43 -19.27 -4.39 25.38
C ARG A 43 -19.03 -3.60 24.09
N ILE A 44 -20.09 -3.25 23.40
CA ILE A 44 -20.03 -2.49 22.16
C ILE A 44 -19.13 -1.26 22.32
N GLY A 45 -18.10 -1.15 21.46
CA GLY A 45 -17.15 -0.03 21.45
C GLY A 45 -16.04 -0.07 22.51
N CYS A 46 -15.94 -1.11 23.33
CA CYS A 46 -15.02 -1.19 24.48
C CYS A 46 -13.52 -1.21 24.14
N GLY A 47 -13.16 -1.46 22.88
CA GLY A 47 -11.79 -1.47 22.40
C GLY A 47 -11.22 -0.06 22.19
N ALA A 48 -10.56 0.20 21.05
CA ALA A 48 -9.99 1.52 20.73
C ALA A 48 -11.05 2.60 20.43
N SER A 49 -12.29 2.22 20.05
CA SER A 49 -13.33 3.15 19.62
C SER A 49 -13.73 4.17 20.69
N TRP A 50 -13.73 3.82 21.98
CA TRP A 50 -14.19 4.70 23.05
C TRP A 50 -13.21 5.82 23.41
N ARG A 51 -11.96 5.72 23.01
CA ARG A 51 -10.87 6.70 23.22
C ARG A 51 -10.37 7.31 21.93
N SER A 52 -11.21 7.37 20.93
CA SER A 52 -10.91 8.05 19.66
C SER A 52 -10.68 9.55 19.89
N SER A 53 -9.81 10.15 19.11
CA SER A 53 -9.63 11.61 19.03
C SER A 53 -10.73 12.31 18.21
N HIS A 54 -11.80 11.61 17.84
CA HIS A 54 -12.98 12.13 17.11
C HIS A 54 -12.71 12.68 15.70
N LEU A 55 -11.48 12.71 15.24
CA LEU A 55 -11.04 13.37 14.01
C LEU A 55 -11.60 12.68 12.76
N VAL A 56 -12.16 13.49 11.85
CA VAL A 56 -12.53 13.06 10.49
C VAL A 56 -12.01 14.09 9.50
N GLY A 57 -11.03 13.70 8.69
CA GLY A 57 -10.39 14.58 7.71
C GLY A 57 -10.23 13.91 6.36
N GLN A 58 -10.51 14.65 5.29
CA GLN A 58 -10.54 14.15 3.91
C GLN A 58 -9.27 14.44 3.12
N LEU A 59 -8.37 15.26 3.68
CA LEU A 59 -7.10 15.61 3.02
C LEU A 59 -6.07 14.49 3.23
N CYS A 60 -6.33 13.36 2.59
CA CYS A 60 -5.56 12.12 2.66
C CYS A 60 -5.29 11.57 1.26
N PRO A 61 -4.17 10.86 1.06
CA PRO A 61 -3.82 10.31 -0.25
C PRO A 61 -4.66 9.08 -0.60
N SER A 62 -4.80 8.81 -1.88
CA SER A 62 -5.25 7.52 -2.44
C SER A 62 -6.49 6.93 -1.73
N VAL A 63 -6.39 5.67 -1.28
CA VAL A 63 -7.48 4.90 -0.62
C VAL A 63 -8.01 5.61 0.63
N GLU A 64 -7.12 6.15 1.46
CA GLU A 64 -7.53 6.86 2.69
C GLU A 64 -8.49 8.02 2.38
N GLY A 65 -8.19 8.81 1.34
CA GLY A 65 -9.05 9.92 0.93
C GLY A 65 -10.41 9.46 0.39
N ILE A 66 -10.46 8.32 -0.31
CA ILE A 66 -11.72 7.72 -0.78
C ILE A 66 -12.56 7.26 0.41
N MET A 67 -11.93 6.58 1.39
CA MET A 67 -12.62 6.09 2.59
C MET A 67 -13.11 7.24 3.47
N ALA A 68 -12.28 8.25 3.70
CA ALA A 68 -12.64 9.43 4.48
C ALA A 68 -13.81 10.20 3.83
N ARG A 69 -13.77 10.41 2.52
CA ARG A 69 -14.88 11.05 1.78
C ARG A 69 -16.19 10.27 1.91
N ALA A 70 -16.12 8.95 1.75
CA ALA A 70 -17.29 8.09 1.90
C ALA A 70 -17.86 8.15 3.34
N SER A 71 -16.98 8.22 4.35
CA SER A 71 -17.39 8.36 5.76
C SER A 71 -18.06 9.70 6.03
N VAL A 72 -17.50 10.81 5.55
CA VAL A 72 -18.11 12.14 5.73
C VAL A 72 -19.51 12.19 5.13
N LEU A 73 -19.70 11.74 3.89
CA LEU A 73 -21.01 11.68 3.25
C LEU A 73 -22.00 10.81 4.05
N PHE A 74 -21.51 9.71 4.58
CA PHE A 74 -22.31 8.82 5.39
C PHE A 74 -22.72 9.44 6.73
N TYR A 75 -21.84 10.16 7.41
CA TYR A 75 -22.12 10.84 8.68
C TYR A 75 -23.10 11.99 8.49
N GLN A 76 -22.96 12.76 7.43
CA GLN A 76 -23.93 13.78 7.03
C GLN A 76 -25.33 13.16 6.83
N GLN A 77 -25.41 12.06 6.07
CA GLN A 77 -26.67 11.35 5.83
C GLN A 77 -27.32 10.83 7.12
N LEU A 78 -26.53 10.26 8.06
CA LEU A 78 -27.06 9.79 9.35
C LEU A 78 -27.64 10.95 10.16
N GLN A 79 -26.95 12.08 10.22
CA GLN A 79 -27.41 13.27 10.93
C GLN A 79 -28.67 13.88 10.29
N GLU A 80 -28.72 13.99 8.97
CA GLU A 80 -29.91 14.44 8.22
C GLU A 80 -31.09 13.51 8.42
N SER A 81 -30.86 12.21 8.66
CA SER A 81 -31.89 11.23 9.00
C SER A 81 -32.28 11.26 10.46
N GLY A 82 -31.82 12.23 11.26
CA GLY A 82 -32.23 12.44 12.66
C GLY A 82 -31.41 11.61 13.67
N HIS A 83 -30.34 10.93 13.26
CA HIS A 83 -29.52 10.14 14.19
C HIS A 83 -28.42 11.00 14.82
N SER A 84 -28.39 11.06 16.15
CA SER A 84 -27.38 11.82 16.91
C SER A 84 -26.09 11.00 17.04
N ILE A 85 -25.15 11.23 16.15
CA ILE A 85 -23.81 10.60 16.17
C ILE A 85 -22.70 11.58 16.63
N GLY A 86 -23.07 12.75 17.12
CA GLY A 86 -22.09 13.79 17.50
C GLY A 86 -21.26 14.33 16.33
N TRP A 87 -21.79 14.27 15.10
CA TRP A 87 -21.12 14.85 13.94
C TRP A 87 -21.15 16.37 14.02
N ASN A 88 -19.97 16.99 14.07
CA ASN A 88 -19.78 18.44 14.01
C ASN A 88 -18.87 18.78 12.83
N GLN A 89 -19.47 19.34 11.79
CA GLN A 89 -18.76 19.81 10.58
C GLN A 89 -18.15 21.19 10.82
N CYS A 90 -17.13 21.26 11.66
CA CYS A 90 -16.39 22.52 11.94
C CYS A 90 -15.29 22.83 10.92
N GLY A 91 -14.96 21.90 10.01
CA GLY A 91 -13.83 21.98 9.10
C GLY A 91 -12.50 21.60 9.72
N SER A 92 -11.47 21.44 8.89
CA SER A 92 -10.08 21.27 9.33
C SER A 92 -9.18 22.29 8.66
N LEU A 93 -8.24 22.86 9.42
CA LEU A 93 -7.21 23.77 8.97
C LEU A 93 -5.85 23.04 9.04
N TYR A 94 -5.30 22.71 7.88
CA TYR A 94 -3.98 22.11 7.73
C TYR A 94 -2.97 23.23 7.49
N VAL A 95 -1.94 23.34 8.32
CA VAL A 95 -0.92 24.37 8.22
C VAL A 95 0.43 23.82 7.74
N ALA A 96 1.20 24.65 7.07
CA ALA A 96 2.52 24.31 6.53
C ALA A 96 3.59 25.24 7.07
N ARG A 97 4.63 24.70 7.73
CA ARG A 97 5.81 25.44 8.19
C ARG A 97 6.90 25.53 7.10
N SER A 98 6.81 24.70 6.06
CA SER A 98 7.80 24.62 4.98
C SER A 98 7.13 24.60 3.61
N SER A 99 7.87 25.06 2.58
CA SER A 99 7.42 25.01 1.18
C SER A 99 7.16 23.56 0.74
N ARG A 100 7.97 22.61 1.23
CA ARG A 100 7.75 21.17 0.98
C ARG A 100 6.40 20.69 1.53
N ARG A 101 6.06 21.07 2.77
CA ARG A 101 4.74 20.76 3.36
C ARG A 101 3.62 21.41 2.57
N MET A 102 3.79 22.68 2.20
CA MET A 102 2.78 23.40 1.43
C MET A 102 2.52 22.72 0.09
N LEU A 103 3.56 22.31 -0.63
CA LEU A 103 3.44 21.57 -1.88
C LEU A 103 2.73 20.23 -1.68
N SER A 104 3.04 19.50 -0.61
CA SER A 104 2.32 18.29 -0.24
C SER A 104 0.83 18.54 -0.02
N LEU A 105 0.46 19.59 0.72
CA LEU A 105 -0.93 19.96 0.95
C LEU A 105 -1.65 20.35 -0.35
N LEU A 106 -0.97 21.06 -1.26
CA LEU A 106 -1.54 21.40 -2.57
C LEU A 106 -1.80 20.18 -3.43
N ARG A 107 -0.91 19.18 -3.43
CA ARG A 107 -1.11 17.90 -4.13
C ARG A 107 -2.30 17.15 -3.57
N LEU A 108 -2.38 17.01 -2.25
CA LEU A 108 -3.52 16.37 -1.58
C LEU A 108 -4.83 17.13 -1.84
N ALA A 109 -4.79 18.46 -1.87
CA ALA A 109 -5.96 19.28 -2.19
C ALA A 109 -6.42 19.06 -3.64
N ALA A 110 -5.50 18.93 -4.58
CA ALA A 110 -5.83 18.61 -5.97
C ALA A 110 -6.49 17.21 -6.09
N GLU A 111 -5.93 16.19 -5.44
CA GLU A 111 -6.55 14.87 -5.36
C GLU A 111 -7.93 14.90 -4.69
N ALA A 112 -8.07 15.64 -3.58
CA ALA A 112 -9.34 15.78 -2.86
C ALA A 112 -10.40 16.49 -3.73
N LYS A 113 -10.02 17.53 -4.48
CA LYS A 113 -10.91 18.20 -5.46
C LYS A 113 -11.38 17.25 -6.54
N ALA A 114 -10.51 16.38 -7.07
CA ALA A 114 -10.89 15.36 -8.04
C ALA A 114 -11.93 14.36 -7.47
N ARG A 115 -11.95 14.17 -6.15
CA ARG A 115 -12.97 13.39 -5.42
C ARG A 115 -14.21 14.20 -5.00
N GLY A 116 -14.32 15.47 -5.43
CA GLY A 116 -15.43 16.36 -5.08
C GLY A 116 -15.36 16.92 -3.67
N VAL A 117 -14.17 17.03 -3.08
CA VAL A 117 -13.95 17.68 -1.77
C VAL A 117 -13.51 19.12 -1.99
N GLU A 118 -14.22 20.06 -1.40
CA GLU A 118 -13.83 21.47 -1.41
C GLU A 118 -12.58 21.68 -0.56
N CYS A 119 -11.56 22.30 -1.15
CA CYS A 119 -10.31 22.68 -0.49
C CYS A 119 -9.99 24.12 -0.79
N VAL A 120 -9.79 24.93 0.24
CA VAL A 120 -9.49 26.37 0.12
C VAL A 120 -8.06 26.60 0.56
N VAL A 121 -7.20 27.01 -0.38
CA VAL A 121 -5.82 27.37 -0.08
C VAL A 121 -5.79 28.72 0.66
N GLN A 122 -5.05 28.80 1.75
CA GLN A 122 -4.98 29.95 2.63
C GLN A 122 -3.55 30.48 2.71
N GLN A 123 -3.41 31.79 2.61
CA GLN A 123 -2.16 32.47 2.93
C GLN A 123 -2.04 32.68 4.45
N PRO A 124 -0.81 32.84 5.01
CA PRO A 124 -0.62 32.99 6.46
C PRO A 124 -1.52 34.04 7.10
N LYS A 125 -1.64 35.20 6.48
CA LYS A 125 -2.47 36.32 7.00
C LYS A 125 -3.96 36.01 7.12
N THR A 126 -4.46 35.05 6.34
CA THR A 126 -5.89 34.69 6.37
C THR A 126 -6.19 33.52 7.32
N LEU A 127 -5.17 32.84 7.83
CA LEU A 127 -5.33 31.71 8.75
C LEU A 127 -5.91 32.15 10.09
N THR A 128 -5.50 33.34 10.60
CA THR A 128 -5.99 33.88 11.88
C THR A 128 -7.48 34.18 11.88
N SER A 129 -8.07 34.52 10.73
CA SER A 129 -9.52 34.71 10.62
C SER A 129 -10.30 33.40 10.76
N ARG A 130 -9.67 32.26 10.47
CA ARG A 130 -10.26 30.91 10.62
C ARG A 130 -10.00 30.34 12.00
N HIS A 131 -8.81 30.57 12.54
CA HIS A 131 -8.38 30.02 13.83
C HIS A 131 -7.63 31.10 14.64
N PRO A 132 -8.30 31.86 15.48
CA PRO A 132 -7.73 33.07 16.11
C PRO A 132 -6.57 32.80 17.07
N TYR A 133 -6.38 31.57 17.51
CA TYR A 133 -5.30 31.20 18.44
C TYR A 133 -3.98 30.85 17.73
N VAL A 134 -3.99 30.68 16.38
CA VAL A 134 -2.80 30.19 15.63
C VAL A 134 -1.79 31.30 15.40
N ARG A 135 -0.55 31.07 15.80
CA ARG A 135 0.62 31.85 15.39
C ARG A 135 0.94 31.56 13.92
N VAL A 136 1.13 32.60 13.11
CA VAL A 136 1.26 32.44 11.64
C VAL A 136 2.60 32.90 11.08
N GLU A 137 3.47 33.51 11.89
CA GLU A 137 4.71 34.13 11.45
C GLU A 137 5.74 33.15 10.88
N ASP A 138 5.67 31.88 11.29
CA ASP A 138 6.52 30.80 10.83
C ASP A 138 5.83 29.89 9.79
N LEU A 139 4.66 30.30 9.30
CA LEU A 139 3.89 29.51 8.34
C LEU A 139 4.07 30.03 6.91
N VAL A 140 4.18 29.09 5.96
CA VAL A 140 4.17 29.37 4.52
C VAL A 140 2.74 29.50 4.00
N GLY A 141 1.79 28.80 4.61
CA GLY A 141 0.38 28.81 4.24
C GLY A 141 -0.38 27.65 4.86
N GLY A 142 -1.52 27.33 4.28
CA GLY A 142 -2.33 26.19 4.70
C GLY A 142 -3.46 25.87 3.74
N VAL A 143 -4.20 24.81 4.06
CA VAL A 143 -5.40 24.39 3.32
C VAL A 143 -6.54 24.21 4.32
N PHE A 144 -7.68 24.83 4.05
CA PHE A 144 -8.91 24.66 4.80
C PHE A 144 -9.86 23.73 4.05
N VAL A 145 -10.38 22.72 4.76
CA VAL A 145 -11.36 21.77 4.22
C VAL A 145 -12.68 21.93 5.00
N PRO A 146 -13.69 22.61 4.42
CA PRO A 146 -14.93 22.96 5.12
C PRO A 146 -15.78 21.73 5.54
N SER A 147 -15.70 20.64 4.78
CA SER A 147 -16.49 19.43 5.00
C SER A 147 -15.87 18.44 5.98
N ASP A 148 -14.69 18.72 6.52
CA ASP A 148 -14.09 17.97 7.61
C ASP A 148 -14.79 18.26 8.94
N GLY A 149 -14.55 17.42 9.95
CA GLY A 149 -15.16 17.65 11.26
C GLY A 149 -14.74 16.63 12.31
N LEU A 150 -15.61 16.53 13.30
CA LEU A 150 -15.49 15.63 14.45
C LEU A 150 -16.70 14.70 14.53
N VAL A 151 -16.52 13.47 14.99
CA VAL A 151 -17.60 12.51 15.25
C VAL A 151 -17.42 11.85 16.62
N ASP A 152 -18.47 11.76 17.42
CA ASP A 152 -18.42 10.95 18.63
C ASP A 152 -18.44 9.47 18.27
N SER A 153 -17.29 8.83 18.42
CA SER A 153 -17.11 7.41 18.05
C SER A 153 -17.99 6.47 18.84
N MET A 154 -18.33 6.79 20.10
CA MET A 154 -19.19 5.94 20.90
C MET A 154 -20.67 6.13 20.53
N ALA A 155 -21.09 7.37 20.28
CA ALA A 155 -22.42 7.65 19.75
C ALA A 155 -22.59 6.97 18.38
N LEU A 156 -21.58 7.05 17.52
CA LEU A 156 -21.56 6.38 16.21
C LEU A 156 -21.66 4.85 16.37
N CYS A 157 -20.84 4.23 17.26
CA CYS A 157 -20.91 2.78 17.52
C CYS A 157 -22.32 2.34 17.95
N ARG A 158 -22.92 3.04 18.89
CA ARG A 158 -24.25 2.72 19.43
C ARG A 158 -25.33 2.89 18.37
N THR A 159 -25.30 3.98 17.62
CA THR A 159 -26.26 4.25 16.55
C THR A 159 -26.16 3.19 15.44
N LEU A 160 -24.97 2.85 14.99
CA LEU A 160 -24.78 1.82 13.95
C LEU A 160 -25.21 0.44 14.43
N ALA A 161 -24.93 0.08 15.69
CA ALA A 161 -25.37 -1.18 16.28
C ALA A 161 -26.90 -1.24 16.38
N MET A 162 -27.54 -0.17 16.86
CA MET A 162 -29.01 -0.05 16.92
C MET A 162 -29.64 -0.22 15.54
N LEU A 163 -29.17 0.54 14.55
CA LEU A 163 -29.69 0.47 13.17
C LEU A 163 -29.46 -0.89 12.50
N ALA A 164 -28.34 -1.56 12.81
CA ALA A 164 -28.08 -2.90 12.32
C ALA A 164 -29.04 -3.92 12.98
N GLN A 165 -29.31 -3.78 14.28
CA GLN A 165 -30.28 -4.62 15.00
C GLN A 165 -31.70 -4.43 14.50
N GLU A 166 -32.13 -3.20 14.30
CA GLU A 166 -33.45 -2.88 13.70
C GLU A 166 -33.60 -3.52 12.31
N GLY A 167 -32.52 -3.62 11.57
CA GLY A 167 -32.50 -4.30 10.28
C GLY A 167 -32.26 -5.81 10.33
N GLY A 168 -32.24 -6.43 11.52
CA GLY A 168 -32.22 -7.89 11.70
C GLY A 168 -30.91 -8.50 12.16
N ALA A 169 -29.80 -7.73 12.28
CA ALA A 169 -28.56 -8.25 12.82
C ALA A 169 -28.66 -8.60 14.30
N LYS A 170 -28.07 -9.71 14.71
CA LYS A 170 -28.01 -10.16 16.10
C LYS A 170 -26.67 -9.78 16.72
N TYR A 171 -26.68 -9.37 17.99
CA TYR A 171 -25.49 -9.02 18.75
C TYR A 171 -25.36 -9.89 19.99
N VAL A 172 -24.14 -10.40 20.24
CA VAL A 172 -23.83 -11.15 21.46
C VAL A 172 -22.57 -10.53 22.08
N GLU A 173 -22.75 -9.88 23.21
CA GLU A 173 -21.68 -9.33 24.05
C GLU A 173 -21.18 -10.38 25.06
N GLY A 174 -19.96 -10.23 25.57
CA GLY A 174 -19.31 -11.20 26.45
C GLY A 174 -18.93 -12.52 25.77
N CYS A 175 -18.85 -12.52 24.44
CA CYS A 175 -18.55 -13.67 23.61
C CYS A 175 -17.27 -13.41 22.80
N TRP A 176 -16.16 -14.03 23.18
CA TRP A 176 -14.91 -13.87 22.43
C TRP A 176 -14.67 -15.03 21.48
N VAL A 177 -14.13 -14.69 20.35
CA VAL A 177 -13.70 -15.64 19.31
C VAL A 177 -12.40 -16.29 19.75
N GLN A 178 -12.39 -17.62 19.78
CA GLN A 178 -11.22 -18.42 20.12
C GLN A 178 -10.41 -18.79 18.88
N ARG A 179 -11.09 -19.20 17.81
CA ARG A 179 -10.43 -19.52 16.53
C ARG A 179 -11.42 -19.52 15.36
N VAL A 180 -10.90 -19.25 14.18
CA VAL A 180 -11.57 -19.47 12.90
C VAL A 180 -11.39 -20.91 12.48
N VAL A 181 -12.46 -21.54 12.00
CA VAL A 181 -12.44 -22.91 11.47
C VAL A 181 -12.63 -22.87 9.97
N SER A 182 -11.80 -23.61 9.25
CA SER A 182 -11.89 -23.70 7.79
C SER A 182 -11.89 -25.18 7.35
N GLU A 183 -12.60 -25.45 6.27
CA GLU A 183 -12.63 -26.73 5.58
C GLU A 183 -12.44 -26.48 4.07
N ASN A 184 -11.64 -27.31 3.43
CA ASN A 184 -11.34 -27.20 2.00
C ASN A 184 -10.86 -25.80 1.57
N GLY A 185 -10.09 -25.12 2.43
CA GLY A 185 -9.55 -23.78 2.14
C GLY A 185 -10.51 -22.60 2.37
N ALA A 186 -11.77 -22.85 2.73
CA ALA A 186 -12.77 -21.82 2.98
C ALA A 186 -13.24 -21.80 4.44
N VAL A 187 -13.64 -20.62 4.95
CA VAL A 187 -14.24 -20.54 6.28
C VAL A 187 -15.55 -21.35 6.34
N CYS A 188 -15.74 -22.10 7.43
CA CYS A 188 -16.98 -22.84 7.67
C CYS A 188 -17.60 -22.56 9.03
N ALA A 189 -16.82 -22.16 10.03
CA ALA A 189 -17.32 -21.88 11.37
C ALA A 189 -16.36 -20.97 12.16
N VAL A 190 -16.84 -20.53 13.31
CA VAL A 190 -16.03 -19.89 14.35
C VAL A 190 -16.29 -20.56 15.69
N ASP A 191 -15.22 -20.91 16.41
CA ASP A 191 -15.29 -21.38 17.80
C ASP A 191 -15.21 -20.16 18.73
N THR A 192 -16.15 -20.09 19.67
CA THR A 192 -16.26 -18.98 20.63
C THR A 192 -16.31 -19.50 22.06
N SER A 193 -16.20 -18.60 23.03
CA SER A 193 -16.34 -18.92 24.46
C SER A 193 -17.73 -19.47 24.84
N LEU A 194 -18.75 -19.24 24.01
CA LEU A 194 -20.13 -19.70 24.26
C LEU A 194 -20.55 -20.87 23.35
N GLY A 195 -19.67 -21.34 22.48
CA GLY A 195 -19.92 -22.46 21.57
C GLY A 195 -19.52 -22.14 20.13
N ARG A 196 -19.80 -23.10 19.24
CA ARG A 196 -19.49 -23.01 17.82
C ARG A 196 -20.64 -22.39 17.02
N VAL A 197 -20.31 -21.56 16.04
CA VAL A 197 -21.26 -21.01 15.06
C VAL A 197 -20.75 -21.30 13.65
N GLU A 198 -21.54 -21.98 12.85
CA GLU A 198 -21.27 -22.19 11.43
C GLU A 198 -21.59 -20.94 10.63
N CYS A 199 -20.78 -20.63 9.61
CA CYS A 199 -21.00 -19.43 8.79
C CYS A 199 -20.49 -19.60 7.36
N GLU A 200 -21.14 -18.89 6.42
CA GLU A 200 -20.68 -18.78 5.04
C GLU A 200 -19.55 -17.76 4.88
N ASN A 201 -19.61 -16.67 5.64
CA ASN A 201 -18.63 -15.60 5.59
C ASN A 201 -18.28 -15.16 7.01
N LEU A 202 -17.01 -14.85 7.24
CA LEU A 202 -16.52 -14.36 8.52
C LEU A 202 -15.75 -13.04 8.32
N VAL A 203 -16.02 -12.07 9.18
CA VAL A 203 -15.29 -10.79 9.19
C VAL A 203 -14.55 -10.63 10.51
N LEU A 204 -13.24 -10.44 10.47
CA LEU A 204 -12.44 -10.05 11.61
C LEU A 204 -12.31 -8.52 11.65
N ALA A 205 -12.95 -7.90 12.63
CA ALA A 205 -12.89 -6.48 12.96
C ALA A 205 -12.45 -6.30 14.43
N THR A 206 -11.59 -7.22 14.91
CA THR A 206 -11.21 -7.41 16.31
C THR A 206 -10.10 -6.48 16.80
N GLY A 207 -9.74 -5.44 16.01
CA GLY A 207 -8.77 -4.42 16.41
C GLY A 207 -7.43 -5.03 16.86
N MET A 208 -6.97 -4.70 18.05
CA MET A 208 -5.68 -5.15 18.58
C MET A 208 -5.62 -6.66 18.87
N TRP A 209 -6.75 -7.35 19.03
CA TRP A 209 -6.83 -8.80 19.24
C TRP A 209 -6.76 -9.62 17.96
N SER A 210 -6.74 -8.98 16.78
CA SER A 210 -6.82 -9.67 15.49
C SER A 210 -5.67 -10.66 15.26
N ARG A 211 -4.48 -10.33 15.74
CA ARG A 211 -3.30 -11.18 15.62
C ARG A 211 -3.40 -12.45 16.46
N GLU A 212 -3.97 -12.34 17.67
CA GLU A 212 -4.18 -13.48 18.57
C GLU A 212 -5.20 -14.45 17.97
N VAL A 213 -6.31 -13.93 17.48
CA VAL A 213 -7.33 -14.74 16.78
C VAL A 213 -6.73 -15.44 15.56
N ALA A 214 -5.88 -14.77 14.79
CA ALA A 214 -5.21 -15.39 13.64
C ALA A 214 -4.29 -16.52 14.07
N ARG A 215 -3.45 -16.33 15.10
CA ARG A 215 -2.51 -17.34 15.60
C ARG A 215 -3.19 -18.61 16.13
N SER A 216 -4.34 -18.46 16.77
CA SER A 216 -5.11 -19.59 17.31
C SER A 216 -5.96 -20.31 16.25
N SER A 217 -5.98 -19.81 15.02
CA SER A 217 -6.86 -20.27 13.93
C SER A 217 -6.12 -21.23 12.98
N VAL A 218 -6.23 -21.00 11.70
CA VAL A 218 -5.66 -21.87 10.65
C VAL A 218 -4.13 -21.68 10.57
N PRO A 219 -3.33 -22.75 10.44
CA PRO A 219 -1.90 -22.63 10.24
C PRO A 219 -1.54 -21.73 9.05
N GLY A 220 -0.60 -20.82 9.25
CA GLY A 220 -0.17 -19.86 8.24
C GLY A 220 -1.06 -18.63 8.09
N PHE A 221 -2.22 -18.58 8.74
CA PHE A 221 -3.03 -17.36 8.75
C PHE A 221 -2.40 -16.29 9.62
N ALA A 222 -2.14 -15.15 9.04
CA ALA A 222 -1.40 -14.07 9.68
C ALA A 222 -2.12 -12.72 9.55
N VAL A 223 -2.14 -11.96 10.64
CA VAL A 223 -2.61 -10.57 10.67
C VAL A 223 -1.51 -9.71 11.29
N PRO A 224 -0.66 -9.06 10.48
CA PRO A 224 0.50 -8.33 10.95
C PRO A 224 0.11 -6.97 11.52
N VAL A 225 -0.30 -6.95 12.77
CA VAL A 225 -0.61 -5.74 13.53
C VAL A 225 0.07 -5.79 14.90
N HIS A 226 0.40 -4.60 15.45
CA HIS A 226 0.89 -4.47 16.80
C HIS A 226 0.34 -3.20 17.44
N ALA A 227 0.15 -3.26 18.76
CA ALA A 227 -0.36 -2.12 19.52
C ALA A 227 0.79 -1.21 19.96
N ALA A 228 0.59 0.11 19.82
CA ALA A 228 1.48 1.12 20.37
C ALA A 228 0.69 2.12 21.21
N ARG A 229 1.37 2.74 22.12
CA ARG A 229 0.85 3.79 23.00
C ARG A 229 0.56 5.05 22.17
N GLN A 230 -0.64 5.61 22.32
CA GLN A 230 -0.99 6.94 21.84
C GLN A 230 -1.58 7.77 22.97
N SER A 231 -1.27 9.07 22.98
CA SER A 231 -1.72 9.98 24.02
C SER A 231 -2.32 11.26 23.44
N TYR A 232 -3.34 11.77 24.12
CA TYR A 232 -3.82 13.13 23.95
C TYR A 232 -4.12 13.76 25.32
N GLY A 233 -4.06 15.07 25.41
CA GLY A 233 -4.39 15.80 26.63
C GLY A 233 -5.67 16.60 26.46
N ILE A 234 -6.40 16.76 27.57
CA ILE A 234 -7.53 17.66 27.64
C ILE A 234 -7.13 18.83 28.54
N THR A 235 -7.33 20.07 28.05
CA THR A 235 -6.98 21.27 28.81
C THR A 235 -8.02 21.57 29.89
N ARG A 236 -7.66 22.41 30.85
CA ARG A 236 -8.64 23.10 31.70
C ARG A 236 -9.49 24.05 30.85
N PRO A 237 -10.66 24.45 31.33
CA PRO A 237 -11.54 25.37 30.60
C PRO A 237 -10.82 26.70 30.25
N VAL A 238 -11.01 27.16 29.02
CA VAL A 238 -10.65 28.52 28.59
C VAL A 238 -11.79 29.43 29.01
N PRO A 239 -11.50 30.51 29.76
CA PRO A 239 -12.56 31.34 30.38
C PRO A 239 -13.56 31.95 29.39
N GLU A 240 -13.10 32.30 28.20
CA GLU A 240 -13.91 32.95 27.15
C GLU A 240 -14.77 31.94 26.36
N GLY A 241 -14.61 30.63 26.64
CA GLY A 241 -15.21 29.57 25.84
C GLY A 241 -14.52 29.41 24.48
N ILE A 242 -14.94 28.40 23.71
CA ILE A 242 -14.41 28.09 22.39
C ILE A 242 -15.58 28.00 21.41
N PRO A 243 -15.59 28.75 20.28
CA PRO A 243 -16.65 28.70 19.28
C PRO A 243 -16.89 27.29 18.72
N ASP A 244 -18.15 26.91 18.51
CA ASP A 244 -18.52 25.62 17.89
C ASP A 244 -17.95 25.47 16.48
N SER A 245 -17.79 26.59 15.78
CA SER A 245 -17.28 26.66 14.41
C SER A 245 -15.76 26.66 14.32
N LEU A 246 -15.02 26.56 15.45
CA LEU A 246 -13.56 26.55 15.42
C LEU A 246 -13.09 25.30 14.69
N PRO A 247 -12.34 25.43 13.57
CA PRO A 247 -11.89 24.27 12.83
C PRO A 247 -10.85 23.45 13.60
N VAL A 248 -10.77 22.17 13.30
CA VAL A 248 -9.65 21.34 13.76
C VAL A 248 -8.35 21.88 13.21
N LEU A 249 -7.40 22.18 14.08
CA LEU A 249 -6.04 22.56 13.66
C LEU A 249 -5.18 21.31 13.49
N ARG A 250 -4.51 21.20 12.35
CA ARG A 250 -3.58 20.11 12.02
C ARG A 250 -2.22 20.68 11.62
N ASP A 251 -1.25 20.58 12.49
CA ASP A 251 0.14 21.00 12.27
C ASP A 251 1.04 19.75 12.26
N TYR A 252 1.14 19.12 11.10
CA TYR A 252 1.92 17.89 10.95
C TYR A 252 3.44 18.12 11.01
N ASP A 253 3.93 19.33 10.67
CA ASP A 253 5.34 19.68 10.87
C ASP A 253 5.67 19.81 12.37
N GLY A 254 4.70 20.25 13.18
CA GLY A 254 4.74 20.24 14.65
C GLY A 254 4.27 18.91 15.27
N ARG A 255 3.94 17.91 14.47
CA ARG A 255 3.45 16.59 14.92
C ARG A 255 2.24 16.66 15.86
N MET A 256 1.37 17.70 15.71
CA MET A 256 0.25 17.91 16.60
C MET A 256 -1.05 18.24 15.85
N TYR A 257 -2.13 18.01 16.55
CA TYR A 257 -3.46 18.52 16.22
C TYR A 257 -4.17 18.99 17.48
N CYS A 258 -5.11 19.92 17.32
CA CYS A 258 -6.02 20.25 18.40
C CYS A 258 -7.40 20.61 17.88
N HIS A 259 -8.39 20.42 18.73
CA HIS A 259 -9.76 20.80 18.48
C HIS A 259 -10.52 21.09 19.77
N ARG A 260 -11.66 21.70 19.64
CA ARG A 260 -12.58 21.95 20.76
C ARG A 260 -13.06 20.64 21.38
N GLU A 261 -13.06 20.58 22.71
CA GLU A 261 -13.62 19.52 23.53
C GLU A 261 -14.62 20.07 24.53
N GLY A 262 -15.89 19.70 24.38
CA GLY A 262 -16.98 20.36 25.10
C GLY A 262 -17.11 21.86 24.74
N ALA A 263 -17.57 22.70 25.66
CA ALA A 263 -17.81 24.13 25.39
C ALA A 263 -16.56 25.02 25.52
N SER A 264 -15.56 24.62 26.28
CA SER A 264 -14.48 25.52 26.69
C SER A 264 -13.09 24.86 26.83
N ARG A 265 -12.91 23.61 26.43
CA ARG A 265 -11.64 22.88 26.54
C ARG A 265 -11.09 22.56 25.14
N PHE A 266 -9.78 22.37 25.07
CA PHE A 266 -9.12 21.78 23.93
C PHE A 266 -8.74 20.33 24.20
N LEU A 267 -8.96 19.46 23.21
CA LEU A 267 -8.26 18.20 23.07
C LEU A 267 -7.03 18.46 22.21
N VAL A 268 -5.85 18.12 22.74
CA VAL A 268 -4.56 18.27 22.06
C VAL A 268 -3.95 16.88 21.89
N GLY A 269 -3.76 16.44 20.68
CA GLY A 269 -3.12 15.16 20.38
C GLY A 269 -1.92 15.32 19.47
N GLY A 270 -1.17 14.25 19.30
CA GLY A 270 0.03 14.27 18.46
C GLY A 270 0.43 12.89 17.99
N PHE A 271 1.54 12.89 17.25
CA PHE A 271 2.14 11.70 16.70
C PHE A 271 3.62 11.69 17.11
N GLU A 272 3.94 10.88 18.09
CA GLU A 272 5.32 10.74 18.57
C GLU A 272 6.21 10.27 17.42
N GLU A 273 7.43 10.81 17.36
CA GLU A 273 8.41 10.39 16.34
C GLU A 273 8.79 8.93 16.53
N THR A 274 8.95 8.52 17.79
CA THR A 274 9.22 7.15 18.19
C THR A 274 8.14 6.70 19.17
N ALA A 275 7.24 5.85 18.69
CA ALA A 275 6.18 5.31 19.52
C ALA A 275 6.68 4.19 20.43
N LYS A 276 6.01 4.00 21.57
CA LYS A 276 6.31 2.90 22.50
C LYS A 276 5.36 1.74 22.22
N PRO A 277 5.85 0.56 21.80
CA PRO A 277 5.03 -0.63 21.70
C PRO A 277 4.45 -1.02 23.04
N VAL A 278 3.25 -1.56 23.04
CA VAL A 278 2.59 -2.10 24.25
C VAL A 278 2.21 -3.56 24.03
N PHE A 279 1.99 -4.27 25.13
CA PHE A 279 1.66 -5.69 25.12
C PHE A 279 2.76 -6.51 24.42
N THR A 280 3.88 -6.67 25.13
CA THR A 280 5.03 -7.47 24.65
C THR A 280 4.66 -8.92 24.32
N HIS A 281 3.64 -9.42 25.00
CA HIS A 281 2.95 -10.68 24.73
C HIS A 281 1.55 -10.40 24.21
N ASP A 282 0.58 -11.20 24.55
CA ASP A 282 -0.81 -11.04 24.15
C ASP A 282 -1.48 -9.85 24.86
N VAL A 283 -2.52 -9.30 24.24
CA VAL A 283 -3.35 -8.25 24.84
C VAL A 283 -4.04 -8.82 26.09
N PRO A 284 -4.04 -8.12 27.25
CA PRO A 284 -4.69 -8.62 28.45
C PRO A 284 -6.15 -9.04 28.20
N GLU A 285 -6.53 -10.19 28.73
CA GLU A 285 -7.86 -10.76 28.47
C GLU A 285 -9.01 -9.81 28.88
N LYS A 286 -8.86 -9.12 29.99
CA LYS A 286 -9.87 -8.18 30.54
C LYS A 286 -9.58 -6.71 30.21
N PHE A 287 -8.96 -6.41 29.07
CA PHE A 287 -8.68 -5.05 28.62
C PHE A 287 -9.93 -4.47 27.93
N GLU A 288 -10.86 -3.89 28.72
CA GLU A 288 -12.14 -3.33 28.29
C GLU A 288 -12.34 -1.96 28.90
N PHE A 289 -12.60 -0.92 28.11
CA PHE A 289 -12.69 0.50 28.54
C PHE A 289 -11.52 0.97 29.41
N LEU A 290 -10.36 0.36 29.27
CA LEU A 290 -9.20 0.67 30.08
C LEU A 290 -8.25 1.64 29.38
N GLN A 291 -7.52 2.40 30.19
CA GLN A 291 -6.44 3.26 29.76
C GLN A 291 -5.10 2.67 30.19
N LEU A 292 -4.06 3.05 29.49
CA LEU A 292 -2.68 2.85 29.94
C LEU A 292 -2.29 3.96 30.93
N VAL A 293 -1.31 3.71 31.75
CA VAL A 293 -0.73 4.75 32.60
C VAL A 293 -0.18 5.87 31.71
N PRO A 294 -0.57 7.15 31.95
CA PRO A 294 -0.09 8.27 31.15
C PRO A 294 1.43 8.43 31.20
N ASP A 295 2.04 8.70 30.06
CA ASP A 295 3.46 9.04 29.94
C ASP A 295 3.59 10.56 29.74
N TYR A 296 3.60 11.29 30.84
CA TYR A 296 3.66 12.75 30.81
C TYR A 296 4.94 13.29 30.18
N GLU A 297 6.08 12.60 30.36
CA GLU A 297 7.35 13.03 29.76
C GLU A 297 7.34 12.91 28.25
N GLN A 298 6.80 11.83 27.70
CA GLN A 298 6.64 11.68 26.26
C GLN A 298 5.63 12.70 25.72
N TYR A 299 4.50 12.88 26.40
CA TYR A 299 3.44 13.79 25.98
C TYR A 299 3.83 15.27 26.06
N LYS A 300 4.76 15.64 26.93
CA LYS A 300 5.25 17.02 27.12
C LYS A 300 5.71 17.69 25.80
N SER A 301 6.33 16.92 24.90
CA SER A 301 6.73 17.43 23.59
C SER A 301 5.53 17.89 22.75
N THR A 302 4.48 17.06 22.68
CA THR A 302 3.23 17.36 21.94
C THR A 302 2.56 18.60 22.51
N TYR A 303 2.46 18.71 23.84
CA TYR A 303 1.85 19.87 24.49
C TYR A 303 2.67 21.15 24.29
N GLY A 304 4.00 21.06 24.34
CA GLY A 304 4.90 22.17 24.02
C GLY A 304 4.73 22.69 22.57
N GLN A 305 4.51 21.79 21.60
CA GLN A 305 4.18 22.20 20.22
C GLN A 305 2.84 22.93 20.13
N PHE A 306 1.83 22.51 20.90
CA PHE A 306 0.56 23.21 20.98
C PHE A 306 0.73 24.62 21.54
N GLN A 307 1.46 24.79 22.67
CA GLN A 307 1.72 26.10 23.28
C GLN A 307 2.50 27.04 22.32
N GLN A 308 3.47 26.50 21.60
CA GLN A 308 4.20 27.25 20.59
C GLN A 308 3.33 27.68 19.40
N ARG A 309 2.41 26.82 18.95
CA ARG A 309 1.50 27.10 17.86
C ARG A 309 0.36 28.02 18.24
N CYS A 310 -0.08 27.95 19.50
CA CYS A 310 -1.20 28.73 20.03
C CYS A 310 -0.74 29.54 21.26
N PRO A 311 0.14 30.53 21.12
CA PRO A 311 0.77 31.22 22.25
C PRO A 311 -0.20 31.96 23.18
N SER A 312 -1.35 32.39 22.69
CA SER A 312 -2.42 32.95 23.54
C SER A 312 -3.00 31.92 24.54
N LEU A 313 -2.74 30.63 24.32
CA LEU A 313 -3.15 29.53 25.19
C LEU A 313 -1.98 28.92 25.99
N GLU A 314 -0.80 29.55 25.99
CA GLU A 314 0.41 29.00 26.66
C GLU A 314 0.22 28.74 28.16
N ASN A 315 -0.59 29.55 28.84
CA ASN A 315 -0.87 29.43 30.27
C ASN A 315 -2.02 28.46 30.62
N VAL A 316 -2.71 27.94 29.61
CA VAL A 316 -3.78 26.95 29.81
C VAL A 316 -3.17 25.63 30.26
N GLN A 317 -3.55 25.16 31.43
CA GLN A 317 -3.02 23.92 32.01
C GLN A 317 -3.78 22.69 31.48
N LEU A 318 -3.10 21.56 31.49
CA LEU A 318 -3.73 20.25 31.29
C LEU A 318 -4.65 19.91 32.47
N ALA A 319 -5.84 19.40 32.18
CA ALA A 319 -6.72 18.78 33.15
C ALA A 319 -6.38 17.28 33.30
N GLU A 320 -6.17 16.60 32.17
CA GLU A 320 -5.80 15.19 32.12
C GLU A 320 -5.00 14.84 30.85
N VAL A 321 -4.26 13.74 30.92
CA VAL A 321 -3.65 13.08 29.75
C VAL A 321 -4.24 11.69 29.66
N VAL A 322 -4.86 11.42 28.52
CA VAL A 322 -5.45 10.12 28.19
C VAL A 322 -4.45 9.36 27.35
N THR A 323 -4.11 8.14 27.76
CA THR A 323 -3.22 7.26 27.02
C THR A 323 -3.93 5.94 26.77
N ALA A 324 -3.95 5.50 25.52
CA ALA A 324 -4.59 4.26 25.10
C ALA A 324 -3.70 3.48 24.14
N PRO A 325 -3.87 2.14 24.05
CA PRO A 325 -3.27 1.38 22.97
C PRO A 325 -4.03 1.62 21.67
N GLU A 326 -3.29 1.79 20.58
CA GLU A 326 -3.83 1.88 19.22
C GLU A 326 -3.12 0.87 18.33
N THR A 327 -3.82 0.36 17.32
CA THR A 327 -3.35 -0.75 16.48
C THR A 327 -2.74 -0.25 15.18
N PHE A 328 -1.52 -0.68 14.90
CA PHE A 328 -0.77 -0.30 13.70
C PHE A 328 -0.33 -1.50 12.89
N THR A 329 -0.33 -1.33 11.59
CA THR A 329 0.27 -2.23 10.60
C THR A 329 1.73 -1.88 10.37
N PRO A 330 2.57 -2.77 9.82
CA PRO A 330 4.00 -2.49 9.64
C PRO A 330 4.30 -1.46 8.54
N ASP A 331 3.34 -1.16 7.67
CA ASP A 331 3.49 -0.24 6.54
C ASP A 331 2.62 1.02 6.65
N ALA A 332 1.97 1.23 7.77
CA ALA A 332 1.04 2.33 8.02
C ALA A 332 -0.22 2.34 7.13
N GLN A 333 -0.47 1.29 6.34
CA GLN A 333 -1.68 1.14 5.53
C GLN A 333 -2.65 0.18 6.22
N SER A 334 -3.95 0.50 6.21
CA SER A 334 -4.97 -0.40 6.79
C SER A 334 -5.00 -1.76 6.09
N ILE A 335 -5.56 -2.76 6.75
CA ILE A 335 -5.80 -4.08 6.17
C ILE A 335 -7.30 -4.23 5.93
N LEU A 336 -7.68 -4.32 4.65
CA LEU A 336 -9.07 -4.49 4.24
C LEU A 336 -9.14 -5.45 3.05
N GLY A 337 -9.76 -6.59 3.26
CA GLY A 337 -9.94 -7.55 2.18
C GLY A 337 -10.06 -8.98 2.66
N GLU A 338 -10.15 -9.88 1.72
CA GLU A 338 -10.19 -11.31 1.96
C GLU A 338 -8.80 -11.84 2.34
N ALA A 339 -8.74 -12.69 3.36
CA ALA A 339 -7.50 -13.33 3.79
C ALA A 339 -6.92 -14.20 2.67
N SER A 340 -5.59 -14.21 2.54
CA SER A 340 -4.93 -14.99 1.51
C SER A 340 -4.97 -16.50 1.77
N GLU A 341 -5.13 -16.90 3.03
CA GLU A 341 -5.05 -18.29 3.49
C GLU A 341 -6.40 -18.98 3.52
N VAL A 342 -7.49 -18.21 3.63
CA VAL A 342 -8.84 -18.77 3.88
C VAL A 342 -9.85 -17.97 3.07
N GLU A 343 -10.54 -18.61 2.15
CA GLU A 343 -11.61 -18.01 1.38
C GLU A 343 -12.80 -17.60 2.27
N ARG A 344 -13.47 -16.51 1.91
CA ARG A 344 -14.63 -15.95 2.61
C ARG A 344 -14.34 -15.53 4.06
N LEU A 345 -13.07 -15.42 4.43
CA LEU A 345 -12.59 -14.78 5.65
C LEU A 345 -12.10 -13.37 5.31
N TYR A 346 -12.77 -12.37 5.82
CA TYR A 346 -12.47 -10.97 5.53
C TYR A 346 -11.84 -10.27 6.72
N LEU A 347 -10.87 -9.42 6.44
CA LEU A 347 -10.14 -8.61 7.42
C LEU A 347 -10.54 -7.15 7.30
N ALA A 348 -10.78 -6.49 8.42
CA ALA A 348 -11.01 -5.05 8.51
C ALA A 348 -10.31 -4.53 9.78
N VAL A 349 -8.97 -4.44 9.73
CA VAL A 349 -8.11 -4.23 10.91
C VAL A 349 -6.99 -3.25 10.63
N GLY A 350 -6.27 -2.82 11.67
CA GLY A 350 -5.09 -1.97 11.53
C GLY A 350 -5.41 -0.61 10.92
N MET A 351 -6.43 0.10 11.42
CA MET A 351 -6.80 1.42 10.90
C MET A 351 -5.81 2.53 11.29
N ASN A 352 -4.73 2.19 11.96
CA ASN A 352 -3.62 3.10 12.30
C ASN A 352 -4.07 4.38 13.02
N GLY A 353 -5.03 4.27 13.95
CA GLY A 353 -5.58 5.41 14.70
C GLY A 353 -6.62 6.24 13.94
N ALA A 354 -7.08 5.81 12.78
CA ALA A 354 -8.05 6.54 11.95
C ALA A 354 -9.40 5.80 11.79
N GLN A 355 -9.76 4.92 12.73
CA GLN A 355 -10.97 4.09 12.63
C GLN A 355 -12.24 4.91 12.45
N SER A 356 -12.41 6.01 13.17
CA SER A 356 -13.60 6.87 13.03
C SER A 356 -13.62 7.64 11.71
N GLN A 357 -12.44 7.98 11.19
CA GLN A 357 -12.30 8.63 9.88
C GLN A 357 -12.69 7.70 8.72
N PHE A 358 -12.44 6.38 8.86
CA PHE A 358 -12.64 5.43 7.77
C PHE A 358 -13.88 4.55 7.92
N ALA A 359 -14.56 4.53 9.07
CA ALA A 359 -15.59 3.55 9.37
C ALA A 359 -16.72 3.47 8.33
N GLY A 360 -17.26 4.60 7.90
CA GLY A 360 -18.32 4.63 6.88
C GLY A 360 -17.84 4.07 5.52
N GLY A 361 -16.64 4.48 5.10
CA GLY A 361 -16.03 4.01 3.85
C GLY A 361 -15.70 2.51 3.88
N VAL A 362 -15.09 2.04 4.97
CA VAL A 362 -14.75 0.61 5.18
C VAL A 362 -16.01 -0.25 5.19
N GLY A 363 -17.02 0.14 5.97
CA GLY A 363 -18.29 -0.61 6.02
C GLY A 363 -18.94 -0.74 4.65
N ARG A 364 -19.01 0.38 3.90
CA ARG A 364 -19.55 0.42 2.54
C ARG A 364 -18.74 -0.45 1.57
N ALA A 365 -17.41 -0.37 1.60
CA ALA A 365 -16.53 -1.08 0.69
C ALA A 365 -16.55 -2.59 0.94
N LEU A 366 -16.38 -3.02 2.20
CA LEU A 366 -16.32 -4.43 2.53
C LEU A 366 -17.67 -5.12 2.38
N SER A 367 -18.77 -4.48 2.81
CA SER A 367 -20.13 -5.03 2.59
C SER A 367 -20.43 -5.24 1.11
N ARG A 368 -19.96 -4.31 0.25
CA ARG A 368 -20.09 -4.49 -1.21
C ARG A 368 -19.25 -5.66 -1.71
N TRP A 369 -18.02 -5.80 -1.23
CA TRP A 369 -17.17 -6.93 -1.60
C TRP A 369 -17.83 -8.26 -1.24
N ILE A 370 -18.26 -8.41 0.02
CA ILE A 370 -18.92 -9.64 0.50
C ILE A 370 -20.17 -9.98 -0.35
N VAL A 371 -20.99 -9.00 -0.67
CA VAL A 371 -22.23 -9.23 -1.44
C VAL A 371 -21.98 -9.51 -2.92
N CYS A 372 -20.98 -8.82 -3.51
CA CYS A 372 -20.68 -8.94 -4.96
C CYS A 372 -19.58 -9.95 -5.27
N GLY A 373 -18.96 -10.56 -4.26
CA GLY A 373 -17.88 -11.54 -4.43
C GLY A 373 -16.55 -10.99 -4.95
N ALA A 374 -16.42 -9.67 -5.06
CA ALA A 374 -15.23 -9.09 -5.66
C ALA A 374 -14.86 -7.70 -5.10
N PRO A 375 -13.55 -7.41 -4.91
CA PRO A 375 -13.08 -6.13 -4.40
C PRO A 375 -13.34 -4.99 -5.37
N GLN A 376 -13.38 -3.77 -4.81
CA GLN A 376 -13.27 -2.55 -5.60
C GLN A 376 -11.80 -2.30 -5.95
N ALA A 377 -11.58 -1.77 -7.14
CA ALA A 377 -10.26 -1.58 -7.72
C ALA A 377 -9.26 -0.83 -6.83
N PHE A 378 -9.69 0.23 -6.18
CA PHE A 378 -8.84 1.11 -5.39
C PHE A 378 -8.34 0.49 -4.08
N LEU A 379 -8.77 -0.73 -3.70
CA LEU A 379 -8.41 -1.37 -2.43
C LEU A 379 -7.03 -2.05 -2.45
N LEU A 380 -6.35 -2.13 -3.58
CA LEU A 380 -5.06 -2.82 -3.69
C LEU A 380 -4.02 -2.41 -2.61
N PRO A 381 -3.85 -1.13 -2.26
CA PRO A 381 -2.92 -0.74 -1.20
C PRO A 381 -3.28 -1.28 0.19
N TRP A 382 -4.55 -1.65 0.42
CA TRP A 382 -5.04 -2.22 1.68
C TRP A 382 -5.23 -3.73 1.66
N ASP A 383 -4.95 -4.39 0.52
CA ASP A 383 -5.07 -5.84 0.34
C ASP A 383 -4.10 -6.59 1.29
N PRO A 384 -4.58 -7.57 2.09
CA PRO A 384 -3.73 -8.35 3.00
C PRO A 384 -2.63 -9.13 2.29
N ARG A 385 -2.80 -9.48 1.01
CA ARG A 385 -1.82 -10.21 0.19
C ARG A 385 -0.53 -9.43 -0.11
N ARG A 386 -0.40 -8.19 0.39
CA ARG A 386 0.84 -7.41 0.33
C ARG A 386 1.87 -7.81 1.40
N PHE A 387 1.52 -8.69 2.31
CA PHE A 387 2.40 -9.16 3.38
C PHE A 387 2.94 -10.57 3.12
N ILE A 388 4.08 -10.86 3.73
CA ILE A 388 4.69 -12.20 3.84
C ILE A 388 4.83 -12.56 5.32
N ASP A 389 5.19 -13.80 5.64
CA ASP A 389 5.32 -14.30 7.01
C ASP A 389 6.24 -13.45 7.89
N LEU A 390 7.31 -12.89 7.31
CA LEU A 390 8.23 -11.98 8.01
C LEU A 390 7.50 -10.83 8.71
N HIS A 391 6.48 -10.25 8.06
CA HIS A 391 5.74 -9.12 8.61
C HIS A 391 4.93 -9.49 9.85
N ASN A 392 4.67 -10.79 10.09
CA ASN A 392 3.98 -11.28 11.29
C ASN A 392 4.94 -11.69 12.42
N ASN A 393 6.25 -11.53 12.23
CA ASN A 393 7.24 -11.81 13.27
C ASN A 393 7.11 -10.80 14.44
N ASP A 394 7.18 -11.28 15.69
CA ASP A 394 6.99 -10.46 16.89
C ASP A 394 8.02 -9.35 17.05
N GLN A 395 9.29 -9.68 16.80
CA GLN A 395 10.37 -8.70 16.92
C GLN A 395 10.25 -7.66 15.79
N PHE A 396 10.00 -8.09 14.57
CA PHE A 396 9.78 -7.20 13.43
C PHE A 396 8.68 -6.18 13.71
N LEU A 397 7.52 -6.64 14.19
CA LEU A 397 6.38 -5.76 14.46
C LEU A 397 6.67 -4.78 15.59
N ARG A 398 7.33 -5.22 16.68
CA ARG A 398 7.68 -4.36 17.80
C ARG A 398 8.70 -3.29 17.44
N GLU A 399 9.66 -3.61 16.59
CA GLU A 399 10.63 -2.63 16.10
C GLU A 399 9.98 -1.66 15.11
N ARG A 400 9.21 -2.17 14.14
CA ARG A 400 8.58 -1.40 13.09
C ARG A 400 7.53 -0.44 13.61
N VAL A 401 6.70 -0.82 14.58
CA VAL A 401 5.64 0.03 15.12
C VAL A 401 6.18 1.31 15.78
N GLN A 402 7.42 1.29 16.26
CA GLN A 402 8.05 2.47 16.85
C GLN A 402 8.19 3.62 15.83
N GLU A 403 8.38 3.29 14.55
CA GLU A 403 8.55 4.27 13.48
C GLU A 403 7.22 4.62 12.78
N VAL A 404 6.26 3.69 12.75
CA VAL A 404 5.00 3.83 11.99
C VAL A 404 4.20 5.06 12.41
N VAL A 405 4.06 5.29 13.71
CA VAL A 405 3.25 6.41 14.25
C VAL A 405 3.80 7.75 13.76
N GLY A 406 5.11 7.94 13.87
CA GLY A 406 5.78 9.18 13.47
C GLY A 406 5.68 9.47 11.96
N ARG A 407 5.59 8.42 11.15
CA ARG A 407 5.45 8.54 9.68
C ARG A 407 4.13 9.17 9.23
N ARG A 408 3.09 9.12 10.03
CA ARG A 408 1.82 9.81 9.72
C ARG A 408 1.96 11.31 9.55
N CYS A 409 3.01 11.91 10.09
CA CYS A 409 3.32 13.33 9.92
C CYS A 409 4.19 13.62 8.71
N LEU A 410 4.75 12.61 8.04
CA LEU A 410 5.56 12.85 6.85
C LEU A 410 4.68 13.29 5.68
N PRO A 411 5.20 14.18 4.80
CA PRO A 411 4.52 14.48 3.56
C PRO A 411 4.36 13.21 2.72
N PRO A 412 3.13 12.82 2.32
CA PRO A 412 2.94 11.67 1.44
C PRO A 412 3.64 11.89 0.10
N HIS A 413 4.44 10.94 -0.32
CA HIS A 413 5.17 10.98 -1.59
C HIS A 413 5.06 9.62 -2.30
N PRO A 414 4.90 9.56 -3.64
CA PRO A 414 4.84 8.29 -4.37
C PRO A 414 6.07 7.40 -4.18
N LEU A 415 7.29 7.99 -4.12
CA LEU A 415 8.46 7.32 -3.59
C LEU A 415 8.48 7.51 -2.07
N GLN A 416 7.92 6.55 -1.34
CA GLN A 416 7.87 6.61 0.11
C GLN A 416 9.26 6.66 0.73
N PRO A 417 9.47 7.40 1.83
CA PRO A 417 10.72 7.35 2.58
C PRO A 417 11.02 5.92 3.04
N GLU A 418 12.29 5.53 2.98
CA GLU A 418 12.69 4.19 3.42
C GLU A 418 12.56 4.02 4.94
N TRP A 419 12.26 2.80 5.37
CA TRP A 419 12.19 2.44 6.78
C TRP A 419 13.59 2.45 7.41
N ARG A 420 13.68 2.87 8.67
CA ARG A 420 14.92 2.85 9.45
C ARG A 420 15.03 1.60 10.33
N THR A 421 13.89 1.09 10.78
CA THR A 421 13.78 -0.09 11.64
C THR A 421 13.64 -1.37 10.83
N ALA A 422 14.02 -2.49 11.42
CA ALA A 422 13.87 -3.84 10.86
C ALA A 422 14.41 -3.92 9.42
N ARG A 423 15.68 -3.50 9.24
CA ARG A 423 16.42 -3.49 7.97
C ARG A 423 17.29 -4.73 7.82
N SER A 424 17.74 -4.98 6.62
CA SER A 424 18.68 -6.07 6.25
C SER A 424 18.22 -7.45 6.70
N LEU A 425 16.91 -7.73 6.59
CA LEU A 425 16.33 -9.00 7.03
C LEU A 425 16.34 -10.07 5.93
N ARG A 426 16.14 -9.68 4.68
CA ARG A 426 16.25 -10.54 3.49
C ARG A 426 17.26 -9.88 2.55
N CYS A 427 18.38 -10.53 2.35
CA CYS A 427 19.47 -9.99 1.56
C CYS A 427 19.89 -10.97 0.49
N SER A 428 20.31 -10.45 -0.67
CA SER A 428 21.10 -11.26 -1.59
C SER A 428 22.51 -11.45 -1.04
N PRO A 429 23.24 -12.50 -1.43
CA PRO A 429 24.64 -12.68 -1.05
C PRO A 429 25.55 -11.51 -1.48
N LEU A 430 25.10 -10.69 -2.42
CA LEU A 430 25.85 -9.56 -2.98
C LEU A 430 25.78 -8.29 -2.12
N LEU A 431 24.82 -8.17 -1.19
CA LEU A 431 24.60 -6.93 -0.44
C LEU A 431 25.88 -6.34 0.17
N PRO A 432 26.77 -7.11 0.84
CA PRO A 432 27.99 -6.55 1.41
C PRO A 432 28.94 -5.96 0.36
N LEU A 433 28.99 -6.54 -0.86
CA LEU A 433 29.80 -6.01 -1.94
C LEU A 433 29.18 -4.73 -2.53
N LEU A 434 27.86 -4.71 -2.71
CA LEU A 434 27.16 -3.53 -3.19
C LEU A 434 27.29 -2.35 -2.20
N GLU A 435 27.25 -2.64 -0.90
CA GLU A 435 27.51 -1.64 0.14
C GLU A 435 28.94 -1.09 0.10
N GLN A 436 29.93 -1.93 -0.22
CA GLN A 436 31.32 -1.47 -0.43
C GLN A 436 31.43 -0.58 -1.67
N GLN A 437 30.56 -0.75 -2.67
CA GLN A 437 30.44 0.13 -3.83
C GLN A 437 29.54 1.35 -3.57
N ALA A 438 29.27 1.68 -2.31
CA ALA A 438 28.43 2.80 -1.87
C ALA A 438 26.97 2.73 -2.33
N ALA A 439 26.39 1.53 -2.37
CA ALA A 439 24.96 1.37 -2.60
C ALA A 439 24.14 2.04 -1.49
N VAL A 440 23.21 2.89 -1.89
CA VAL A 440 22.12 3.37 -1.02
C VAL A 440 20.97 2.39 -1.17
N THR A 441 20.54 1.81 -0.05
CA THR A 441 19.60 0.69 -0.08
C THR A 441 18.21 1.05 0.41
N GLY A 442 17.22 0.30 -0.02
CA GLY A 442 15.83 0.40 0.41
C GLY A 442 15.17 -0.97 0.58
N GLU A 443 14.13 -1.03 1.38
CA GLU A 443 13.42 -2.25 1.74
C GLU A 443 12.17 -2.46 0.88
N ARG A 444 11.97 -3.69 0.34
CA ARG A 444 10.71 -4.12 -0.28
C ARG A 444 10.42 -5.58 0.08
N MET A 445 9.30 -5.85 0.75
CA MET A 445 8.93 -7.19 1.23
C MET A 445 10.03 -7.83 2.11
N GLY A 446 10.69 -7.01 2.93
CA GLY A 446 11.84 -7.40 3.74
C GLY A 446 13.16 -7.51 2.99
N PHE A 447 13.17 -7.50 1.65
CA PHE A 447 14.41 -7.51 0.87
C PHE A 447 15.08 -6.14 0.87
N GLU A 448 16.37 -6.16 1.16
CA GLU A 448 17.26 -5.03 0.97
C GLU A 448 17.71 -4.93 -0.47
N ARG A 449 17.52 -3.78 -1.13
CA ARG A 449 17.85 -3.58 -2.54
C ARG A 449 18.64 -2.30 -2.72
N ALA A 450 19.65 -2.30 -3.61
CA ALA A 450 20.30 -1.08 -4.05
C ALA A 450 19.30 -0.20 -4.81
N LEU A 451 19.08 1.03 -4.35
CA LEU A 451 18.26 2.04 -5.01
C LEU A 451 19.06 2.82 -6.03
N TYR A 452 20.26 3.22 -5.68
CA TYR A 452 21.29 3.86 -6.52
C TYR A 452 22.66 3.73 -5.85
N PHE A 453 23.73 4.14 -6.54
CA PHE A 453 25.08 4.13 -5.99
C PHE A 453 25.61 5.56 -5.88
N GLU A 454 26.12 5.93 -4.71
CA GLU A 454 26.77 7.23 -4.51
C GLU A 454 28.11 7.25 -5.19
N ARG A 455 28.35 8.28 -5.99
CA ARG A 455 29.60 8.49 -6.72
C ARG A 455 30.22 9.80 -6.29
N GLY A 456 31.54 9.88 -6.25
CA GLY A 456 32.27 11.04 -5.78
C GLY A 456 32.65 10.95 -4.30
N THR A 457 32.87 12.11 -3.66
CA THR A 457 33.21 12.16 -2.23
C THR A 457 32.03 11.66 -1.39
N PRO A 458 32.21 10.61 -0.57
CA PRO A 458 31.10 10.11 0.25
C PRO A 458 30.57 11.23 1.16
N VAL A 459 29.28 11.52 1.05
CA VAL A 459 28.61 12.37 2.02
C VAL A 459 28.44 11.54 3.29
N GLU A 460 29.13 11.92 4.36
CA GLU A 460 28.93 11.29 5.66
C GLU A 460 27.48 11.48 6.10
N ARG A 461 26.67 10.45 5.93
CA ARG A 461 25.30 10.40 6.45
C ARG A 461 25.25 9.43 7.61
N PRO A 462 24.80 9.86 8.79
CA PRO A 462 24.61 8.93 9.91
C PRO A 462 23.67 7.79 9.48
N GLY A 463 24.16 6.56 9.47
CA GLY A 463 23.33 5.37 9.27
C GLY A 463 22.86 5.12 7.84
N ARG A 464 23.54 5.64 6.78
CA ARG A 464 23.16 5.46 5.35
C ARG A 464 21.66 5.71 5.07
N ALA A 465 21.07 6.71 5.78
CA ALA A 465 19.68 7.07 5.58
C ALA A 465 19.45 7.51 4.13
N THR A 466 18.47 6.90 3.47
CA THR A 466 17.99 7.40 2.18
C THR A 466 17.55 8.85 2.34
N PRO A 467 17.89 9.72 1.38
CA PRO A 467 17.40 11.10 1.39
C PRO A 467 15.87 11.11 1.45
N GLU A 468 15.32 12.08 2.15
CA GLU A 468 13.88 12.28 2.11
C GLU A 468 13.42 12.59 0.68
N PRO A 469 12.33 11.98 0.19
CA PRO A 469 11.86 12.21 -1.17
C PRO A 469 11.58 13.69 -1.44
N SER A 470 12.09 14.20 -2.55
CA SER A 470 11.80 15.55 -3.05
C SER A 470 10.65 15.53 -4.04
N TYR A 471 9.76 16.53 -3.98
CA TYR A 471 8.75 16.73 -5.02
C TYR A 471 9.32 17.28 -6.32
N GLY A 472 10.44 18.00 -6.30
CA GLY A 472 11.19 18.43 -7.45
C GLY A 472 12.36 17.49 -7.74
N ARG A 473 13.43 18.05 -8.33
CA ARG A 473 14.66 17.34 -8.61
C ARG A 473 15.23 16.67 -7.35
N PRO A 474 15.47 15.35 -7.34
CA PRO A 474 16.09 14.69 -6.20
C PRO A 474 17.62 14.82 -6.21
N ASP A 475 18.21 14.84 -5.01
CA ASP A 475 19.67 14.97 -4.84
C ASP A 475 20.49 13.85 -5.47
N TRP A 476 19.90 12.65 -5.58
CA TRP A 476 20.54 11.48 -6.17
C TRP A 476 20.47 11.42 -7.71
N LEU A 477 19.83 12.40 -8.37
CA LEU A 477 19.55 12.35 -9.80
C LEU A 477 20.80 12.21 -10.68
N ASP A 478 21.89 12.87 -10.33
CA ASP A 478 23.11 12.83 -11.12
C ASP A 478 23.80 11.45 -11.04
N ASN A 479 23.72 10.79 -9.88
CA ASN A 479 24.17 9.40 -9.73
C ASN A 479 23.38 8.46 -10.63
N VAL A 480 22.05 8.59 -10.61
CA VAL A 480 21.15 7.79 -11.46
C VAL A 480 21.34 8.10 -12.94
N ARG A 481 21.66 9.33 -13.32
CA ARG A 481 21.99 9.70 -14.71
C ARG A 481 23.22 8.96 -15.20
N GLU A 482 24.27 8.85 -14.40
CA GLU A 482 25.48 8.12 -14.77
C GLU A 482 25.20 6.61 -14.94
N GLU A 483 24.44 6.03 -14.03
CA GLU A 483 23.98 4.64 -14.12
C GLU A 483 23.11 4.41 -15.37
N TYR A 484 22.18 5.33 -15.64
CA TYR A 484 21.36 5.32 -16.84
C TYR A 484 22.21 5.33 -18.12
N THR A 485 23.19 6.22 -18.17
CA THR A 485 24.10 6.32 -19.31
C THR A 485 24.91 5.03 -19.50
N ALA A 486 25.32 4.37 -18.41
CA ALA A 486 25.99 3.07 -18.50
C ALA A 486 25.08 2.01 -19.14
N CYS A 487 23.79 1.95 -18.77
CA CYS A 487 22.82 1.05 -19.38
C CYS A 487 22.54 1.36 -20.86
N ARG A 488 22.64 2.62 -21.27
CA ARG A 488 22.34 3.05 -22.65
C ARG A 488 23.53 2.92 -23.59
N GLU A 489 24.74 3.04 -23.11
CA GLU A 489 25.96 3.16 -23.94
C GLU A 489 27.03 2.08 -23.67
N ARG A 490 26.99 1.48 -22.48
CA ARG A 490 28.02 0.56 -21.99
C ARG A 490 27.40 -0.72 -21.42
N VAL A 491 27.63 -0.97 -20.14
CA VAL A 491 27.00 -2.07 -19.38
C VAL A 491 26.63 -1.61 -17.97
N GLY A 492 25.39 -1.84 -17.59
CA GLY A 492 24.92 -1.74 -16.21
C GLY A 492 24.64 -3.12 -15.62
N ILE A 493 25.03 -3.36 -14.36
CA ILE A 493 24.68 -4.58 -13.64
C ILE A 493 23.81 -4.22 -12.44
N SER A 494 22.63 -4.88 -12.31
CA SER A 494 21.70 -4.64 -11.21
C SER A 494 21.31 -5.94 -10.52
N ASP A 495 21.33 -5.93 -9.18
CA ASP A 495 20.82 -7.04 -8.36
C ASP A 495 19.29 -7.00 -8.29
N MET A 496 18.67 -7.97 -8.95
CA MET A 496 17.21 -8.16 -9.01
C MET A 496 16.74 -9.41 -8.23
N SER A 497 17.56 -9.88 -7.30
CA SER A 497 17.30 -11.12 -6.53
C SER A 497 15.97 -11.10 -5.76
N SER A 498 15.44 -9.92 -5.45
CA SER A 498 14.17 -9.76 -4.75
C SER A 498 12.92 -10.18 -5.56
N PHE A 499 13.03 -10.29 -6.89
CA PHE A 499 11.89 -10.74 -7.71
C PHE A 499 11.48 -12.15 -7.34
N SER A 500 10.17 -12.40 -7.29
CA SER A 500 9.62 -13.70 -6.93
C SER A 500 9.85 -14.71 -8.03
N LYS A 501 10.25 -15.91 -7.67
CA LYS A 501 10.56 -17.01 -8.59
C LYS A 501 9.84 -18.27 -8.15
N PHE A 502 9.14 -18.92 -9.09
CA PHE A 502 8.41 -20.14 -8.83
C PHE A 502 8.69 -21.19 -9.89
N TYR A 503 8.79 -22.45 -9.48
CA TYR A 503 8.64 -23.57 -10.40
C TYR A 503 7.21 -24.08 -10.34
N LEU A 504 6.67 -24.34 -11.56
CA LEU A 504 5.43 -25.10 -11.75
C LEU A 504 5.80 -26.35 -12.55
N GLU A 505 5.46 -27.49 -12.03
CA GLU A 505 5.83 -28.77 -12.63
C GLU A 505 4.76 -29.85 -12.44
N SER A 506 4.74 -30.81 -13.35
CA SER A 506 3.85 -31.97 -13.32
C SER A 506 4.58 -33.22 -13.79
N GLY A 507 4.03 -34.39 -13.47
CA GLY A 507 4.55 -35.68 -13.99
C GLY A 507 4.26 -35.91 -15.49
N SER A 508 3.42 -35.03 -16.08
CA SER A 508 2.98 -35.10 -17.48
C SER A 508 2.97 -33.70 -18.10
N THR A 509 2.12 -33.44 -19.09
CA THR A 509 1.89 -32.11 -19.67
C THR A 509 0.78 -31.32 -18.95
N ALA A 510 0.24 -31.79 -17.84
CA ALA A 510 -0.86 -31.15 -17.11
C ALA A 510 -0.54 -29.69 -16.69
N VAL A 511 0.73 -29.37 -16.42
CA VAL A 511 1.15 -27.99 -16.11
C VAL A 511 0.95 -27.04 -17.29
N VAL A 512 1.03 -27.52 -18.55
CA VAL A 512 0.78 -26.71 -19.75
C VAL A 512 -0.70 -26.33 -19.81
N GLU A 513 -1.59 -27.31 -19.66
CA GLU A 513 -3.03 -27.09 -19.66
C GLU A 513 -3.46 -26.17 -18.52
N PHE A 514 -2.87 -26.38 -17.34
CA PHE A 514 -3.08 -25.53 -16.16
C PHE A 514 -2.71 -24.06 -16.43
N LEU A 515 -1.51 -23.83 -16.93
CA LEU A 515 -1.04 -22.47 -17.22
C LEU A 515 -1.79 -21.85 -18.42
N GLN A 516 -2.23 -22.64 -19.39
CA GLN A 516 -3.11 -22.17 -20.47
C GLN A 516 -4.44 -21.63 -19.95
N LYS A 517 -4.97 -22.19 -18.86
CA LYS A 517 -6.20 -21.70 -18.23
C LYS A 517 -5.98 -20.43 -17.39
N LEU A 518 -4.79 -20.25 -16.79
CA LEU A 518 -4.50 -19.09 -15.95
C LEU A 518 -3.97 -17.89 -16.74
N CYS A 519 -3.11 -18.14 -17.72
CA CYS A 519 -2.41 -17.08 -18.47
C CYS A 519 -3.23 -16.59 -19.65
N SER A 520 -3.29 -15.28 -19.86
CA SER A 520 -3.97 -14.70 -21.03
C SER A 520 -3.20 -14.87 -22.33
N ASN A 521 -1.86 -15.03 -22.27
CA ASN A 521 -1.05 -15.35 -23.45
C ASN A 521 -1.01 -16.86 -23.70
N ASP A 522 -0.56 -17.24 -24.90
CA ASP A 522 -0.28 -18.63 -25.21
C ASP A 522 1.05 -19.05 -24.58
N VAL A 523 1.00 -20.05 -23.71
CA VAL A 523 2.16 -20.58 -23.01
C VAL A 523 2.57 -21.96 -23.47
N ASP A 524 1.83 -22.59 -24.39
CA ASP A 524 2.23 -23.82 -25.03
C ASP A 524 3.20 -23.54 -26.21
N VAL A 525 4.39 -23.18 -25.84
CA VAL A 525 5.50 -22.79 -26.74
C VAL A 525 6.62 -23.82 -26.63
N PRO A 526 7.56 -23.87 -27.58
CA PRO A 526 8.72 -24.75 -27.49
C PRO A 526 9.51 -24.57 -26.17
N VAL A 527 10.14 -25.64 -25.69
CA VAL A 527 11.12 -25.57 -24.59
C VAL A 527 12.21 -24.58 -25.00
N GLY A 528 12.60 -23.70 -24.07
CA GLY A 528 13.54 -22.61 -24.35
C GLY A 528 12.90 -21.25 -24.55
N CYS A 529 11.58 -21.17 -24.71
CA CYS A 529 10.87 -19.91 -24.93
C CYS A 529 10.45 -19.23 -23.63
N ILE A 530 10.45 -17.89 -23.65
CA ILE A 530 9.98 -17.00 -22.61
C ILE A 530 8.69 -16.33 -23.07
N VAL A 531 7.64 -16.39 -22.28
CA VAL A 531 6.35 -15.79 -22.58
C VAL A 531 6.01 -14.73 -21.53
N PRO A 532 6.09 -13.43 -21.86
CA PRO A 532 5.49 -12.39 -21.04
C PRO A 532 3.96 -12.52 -21.06
N THR A 533 3.35 -12.61 -19.90
CA THR A 533 1.90 -12.84 -19.78
C THR A 533 1.33 -12.14 -18.54
N GLY A 534 0.01 -12.07 -18.47
CA GLY A 534 -0.73 -11.73 -17.28
C GLY A 534 -1.62 -12.89 -16.86
N MET A 535 -1.95 -12.96 -15.59
CA MET A 535 -3.08 -13.73 -15.09
C MET A 535 -4.14 -12.72 -14.66
N GLN A 536 -5.38 -12.93 -15.10
CA GLN A 536 -6.48 -12.00 -14.89
C GLN A 536 -7.50 -12.57 -13.89
N ASN A 537 -8.24 -11.67 -13.23
CA ASN A 537 -9.46 -12.03 -12.53
C ASN A 537 -10.65 -12.12 -13.52
N ASP A 538 -11.81 -12.54 -13.03
CA ASP A 538 -13.04 -12.71 -13.85
C ASP A 538 -13.50 -11.42 -14.55
N ARG A 539 -13.04 -10.25 -14.09
CA ARG A 539 -13.35 -8.94 -14.68
C ARG A 539 -12.29 -8.47 -15.68
N GLY A 540 -11.29 -9.30 -15.98
CA GLY A 540 -10.21 -9.02 -16.89
C GLY A 540 -9.04 -8.21 -16.32
N GLY A 541 -9.11 -7.75 -15.04
CA GLY A 541 -8.03 -7.04 -14.38
C GLY A 541 -6.87 -7.96 -13.98
N TYR A 542 -5.67 -7.40 -13.81
CA TYR A 542 -4.49 -8.19 -13.47
C TYR A 542 -4.51 -8.73 -12.04
N GLU A 543 -4.34 -10.04 -11.88
CA GLU A 543 -3.92 -10.66 -10.61
C GLU A 543 -2.41 -10.87 -10.56
N ASN A 544 -1.78 -11.03 -11.72
CA ASN A 544 -0.33 -11.11 -11.85
C ASN A 544 0.15 -10.54 -13.19
N ASP A 545 1.32 -9.90 -13.18
CA ASP A 545 2.13 -9.56 -14.36
C ASP A 545 3.46 -10.32 -14.25
N CYS A 546 3.70 -11.27 -15.14
CA CYS A 546 4.86 -12.17 -15.03
C CYS A 546 5.43 -12.55 -16.40
N ILE A 547 6.58 -13.20 -16.33
CA ILE A 547 7.08 -14.03 -17.41
C ILE A 547 7.01 -15.49 -17.00
N VAL A 548 6.71 -16.38 -17.94
CA VAL A 548 6.85 -17.81 -17.78
C VAL A 548 7.86 -18.33 -18.80
N VAL A 549 8.78 -19.15 -18.36
CA VAL A 549 9.85 -19.76 -19.15
C VAL A 549 9.61 -21.25 -19.20
N ARG A 550 9.39 -21.81 -20.37
CA ARG A 550 9.27 -23.27 -20.51
C ARG A 550 10.64 -23.92 -20.47
N THR A 551 11.02 -24.42 -19.28
CA THR A 551 12.36 -25.02 -19.09
C THR A 551 12.40 -26.48 -19.51
N HIS A 552 11.29 -27.20 -19.38
CA HIS A 552 11.14 -28.60 -19.82
C HIS A 552 9.73 -28.79 -20.40
N HIS A 553 9.46 -29.93 -21.03
CA HIS A 553 8.13 -30.25 -21.54
C HIS A 553 7.02 -30.21 -20.47
N ASN A 554 7.39 -30.45 -19.21
CA ASN A 554 6.49 -30.53 -18.06
C ASN A 554 6.87 -29.59 -16.90
N ARG A 555 7.72 -28.56 -17.14
CA ARG A 555 8.14 -27.62 -16.12
C ARG A 555 8.30 -26.21 -16.67
N TYR A 556 7.76 -25.26 -15.91
CA TYR A 556 7.89 -23.82 -16.15
C TYR A 556 8.57 -23.13 -14.98
N PHE A 557 9.37 -22.13 -15.31
CA PHE A 557 9.95 -21.18 -14.37
C PHE A 557 9.23 -19.84 -14.52
N MET A 558 8.57 -19.39 -13.48
CA MET A 558 7.80 -18.15 -13.48
C MET A 558 8.50 -17.08 -12.64
N VAL A 559 8.56 -15.85 -13.17
CA VAL A 559 9.13 -14.70 -12.48
C VAL A 559 8.13 -13.55 -12.43
N SER A 560 7.97 -12.97 -11.25
CA SER A 560 7.06 -11.85 -11.00
C SER A 560 7.74 -10.76 -10.16
N PRO A 561 7.26 -9.51 -10.19
CA PRO A 561 7.74 -8.45 -9.30
C PRO A 561 7.69 -8.84 -7.81
N THR A 562 8.63 -8.32 -7.03
CA THR A 562 8.77 -8.61 -5.58
C THR A 562 7.46 -8.46 -4.81
N ALA A 563 6.71 -7.37 -5.07
CA ALA A 563 5.47 -7.05 -4.36
C ALA A 563 4.33 -8.04 -4.62
N GLN A 564 4.47 -8.95 -5.59
CA GLN A 564 3.46 -9.94 -5.95
C GLN A 564 3.70 -11.32 -5.31
N GLN A 565 4.76 -11.53 -4.53
CA GLN A 565 5.15 -12.86 -4.04
C GLN A 565 4.00 -13.63 -3.38
N THR A 566 3.35 -13.06 -2.38
CA THR A 566 2.21 -13.70 -1.72
C THR A 566 1.00 -13.79 -2.65
N ARG A 567 0.70 -12.70 -3.35
CA ARG A 567 -0.47 -12.61 -4.24
C ARG A 567 -0.46 -13.69 -5.31
N ILE A 568 0.65 -13.83 -6.03
CA ILE A 568 0.77 -14.82 -7.11
C ILE A 568 0.82 -16.24 -6.56
N GLY A 569 1.57 -16.46 -5.49
CA GLY A 569 1.63 -17.78 -4.86
C GLY A 569 0.24 -18.28 -4.46
N ARG A 570 -0.57 -17.43 -3.84
CA ARG A 570 -1.95 -17.75 -3.45
C ARG A 570 -2.88 -17.89 -4.64
N TRP A 571 -2.80 -16.98 -5.63
CA TRP A 571 -3.61 -17.07 -6.84
C TRP A 571 -3.40 -18.40 -7.59
N VAL A 572 -2.15 -18.81 -7.76
CA VAL A 572 -1.84 -20.10 -8.39
C VAL A 572 -2.30 -21.25 -7.52
N GLN A 573 -2.06 -21.20 -6.20
CA GLN A 573 -2.45 -22.23 -5.24
C GLN A 573 -3.96 -22.52 -5.26
N GLN A 574 -4.78 -21.47 -5.31
CA GLN A 574 -6.25 -21.58 -5.35
C GLN A 574 -6.79 -22.25 -6.61
N HIS A 575 -6.01 -22.20 -7.70
CA HIS A 575 -6.41 -22.79 -8.99
C HIS A 575 -5.75 -24.14 -9.28
N LEU A 576 -4.85 -24.63 -8.39
CA LEU A 576 -4.20 -25.93 -8.59
C LEU A 576 -5.24 -27.06 -8.67
N PRO A 577 -5.04 -28.03 -9.56
CA PRO A 577 -5.87 -29.23 -9.58
C PRO A 577 -5.84 -29.97 -8.23
N GLY A 578 -7.01 -30.32 -7.73
CA GLY A 578 -7.14 -31.03 -6.43
C GLY A 578 -6.55 -32.44 -6.40
N ASP A 579 -6.19 -33.00 -7.56
CA ASP A 579 -5.59 -34.31 -7.72
C ASP A 579 -4.06 -34.32 -7.50
N GLY A 580 -3.45 -33.16 -7.25
CA GLY A 580 -2.00 -33.03 -7.07
C GLY A 580 -1.18 -33.24 -8.34
N SER A 581 -1.79 -33.22 -9.53
CA SER A 581 -1.11 -33.40 -10.82
C SER A 581 -0.14 -32.29 -11.17
N VAL A 582 -0.33 -31.07 -10.60
CA VAL A 582 0.54 -29.92 -10.77
C VAL A 582 1.02 -29.43 -9.41
N SER A 583 2.31 -29.14 -9.29
CA SER A 583 2.92 -28.58 -8.08
C SER A 583 3.45 -27.18 -8.31
N LEU A 584 3.35 -26.33 -7.27
CA LEU A 584 3.94 -24.99 -7.20
C LEU A 584 5.02 -24.97 -6.11
N ARG A 585 6.20 -24.47 -6.43
CA ARG A 585 7.28 -24.30 -5.47
C ARG A 585 7.90 -22.92 -5.56
N ASP A 586 7.90 -22.18 -4.45
CA ASP A 586 8.65 -20.91 -4.34
C ASP A 586 10.15 -21.22 -4.27
N VAL A 587 10.89 -20.67 -5.23
CA VAL A 587 12.35 -20.82 -5.37
C VAL A 587 13.04 -19.47 -5.36
N THR A 588 12.38 -18.44 -4.81
CA THR A 588 12.87 -17.07 -4.77
C THR A 588 14.28 -16.98 -4.21
N SER A 589 14.58 -17.70 -3.13
CA SER A 589 15.87 -17.64 -2.46
C SER A 589 16.96 -18.55 -3.08
N LEU A 590 16.59 -19.44 -4.01
CA LEU A 590 17.58 -20.33 -4.66
C LEU A 590 18.44 -19.61 -5.69
N TYR A 591 17.95 -18.50 -6.23
CA TYR A 591 18.63 -17.77 -7.30
C TYR A 591 18.91 -16.33 -6.91
N THR A 592 20.16 -15.92 -7.05
CA THR A 592 20.57 -14.53 -7.16
C THR A 592 20.36 -14.07 -8.60
N VAL A 593 19.74 -12.93 -8.80
CA VAL A 593 19.38 -12.46 -10.14
C VAL A 593 20.18 -11.21 -10.48
N LEU A 594 20.94 -11.27 -11.58
CA LEU A 594 21.68 -10.16 -12.10
C LEU A 594 21.13 -9.73 -13.47
N TYR A 595 20.67 -8.49 -13.57
CA TYR A 595 20.43 -7.87 -14.87
C TYR A 595 21.75 -7.33 -15.41
N VAL A 596 22.12 -7.70 -16.62
CA VAL A 596 23.29 -7.21 -17.36
C VAL A 596 22.75 -6.44 -18.57
N LEU A 597 22.70 -5.13 -18.46
CA LEU A 597 21.97 -4.24 -19.38
C LEU A 597 22.95 -3.40 -20.20
N GLY A 598 22.61 -3.15 -21.43
CA GLY A 598 23.32 -2.22 -22.31
C GLY A 598 23.87 -2.89 -23.58
N PRO A 599 24.28 -2.08 -24.58
CA PRO A 599 24.65 -2.56 -25.91
C PRO A 599 25.92 -3.46 -25.92
N LYS A 600 26.76 -3.33 -24.89
CA LYS A 600 27.99 -4.13 -24.78
C LYS A 600 27.84 -5.40 -23.91
N SER A 601 26.62 -5.64 -23.38
CA SER A 601 26.31 -6.77 -22.49
C SER A 601 26.61 -8.15 -23.12
N ARG A 602 26.32 -8.31 -24.42
CA ARG A 602 26.61 -9.55 -25.14
C ARG A 602 28.10 -9.86 -25.12
N GLY A 603 28.93 -8.91 -25.54
CA GLY A 603 30.40 -9.11 -25.59
C GLY A 603 30.97 -9.44 -24.20
N LEU A 604 30.50 -8.74 -23.15
CA LEU A 604 30.89 -9.06 -21.78
C LEU A 604 30.53 -10.50 -21.39
N LEU A 605 29.31 -10.94 -21.72
CA LEU A 605 28.87 -12.30 -21.34
C LEU A 605 29.61 -13.37 -22.19
N GLU A 606 29.85 -13.15 -23.48
CA GLU A 606 30.60 -14.06 -24.32
C GLU A 606 32.03 -14.27 -23.79
N GLU A 607 32.70 -13.19 -23.35
CA GLU A 607 34.00 -13.28 -22.72
C GLU A 607 33.95 -13.95 -21.32
N ALA A 608 32.94 -13.67 -20.53
CA ALA A 608 32.80 -14.23 -19.18
C ALA A 608 32.47 -15.72 -19.19
N THR A 609 31.68 -16.19 -20.18
CA THR A 609 31.24 -17.57 -20.32
C THR A 609 32.12 -18.41 -21.22
N GLY A 610 32.82 -17.78 -22.15
CA GLY A 610 33.51 -18.48 -23.24
C GLY A 610 32.55 -19.05 -24.30
N SER A 611 31.29 -18.68 -24.28
CA SER A 611 30.23 -19.20 -25.17
C SER A 611 29.77 -18.14 -26.15
N ASP A 612 29.35 -18.56 -27.35
CA ASP A 612 28.74 -17.69 -28.35
C ASP A 612 27.25 -17.46 -28.05
N LEU A 613 26.89 -16.22 -27.72
CA LEU A 613 25.51 -15.83 -27.40
C LEU A 613 24.70 -15.31 -28.58
N ARG A 614 25.26 -15.36 -29.84
CA ARG A 614 24.50 -14.94 -31.04
C ARG A 614 23.26 -15.74 -31.28
N HIS A 615 23.17 -16.96 -30.76
CA HIS A 615 22.02 -17.86 -30.86
C HIS A 615 20.95 -17.61 -29.79
N LEU A 616 21.29 -16.93 -28.71
CA LEU A 616 20.34 -16.56 -27.66
C LEU A 616 19.51 -15.36 -28.12
N GLN A 617 18.37 -15.67 -28.73
CA GLN A 617 17.45 -14.66 -29.26
C GLN A 617 16.63 -13.98 -28.14
N PRO A 618 16.07 -12.78 -28.38
CA PRO A 618 15.07 -12.21 -27.50
C PRO A 618 13.92 -13.18 -27.23
N TYR A 619 13.43 -13.19 -25.99
CA TYR A 619 12.40 -14.11 -25.50
C TYR A 619 12.77 -15.59 -25.55
N THR A 620 14.06 -15.92 -25.51
CA THR A 620 14.54 -17.28 -25.28
C THR A 620 15.47 -17.33 -24.09
N TYR A 621 15.68 -18.53 -23.52
CA TYR A 621 16.65 -18.76 -22.47
C TYR A 621 17.59 -19.89 -22.85
N GLN A 622 18.74 -19.89 -22.23
CA GLN A 622 19.70 -20.96 -22.28
C GLN A 622 20.32 -21.20 -20.89
N GLU A 623 20.54 -22.43 -20.55
CA GLU A 623 21.28 -22.84 -19.37
C GLU A 623 22.74 -23.03 -19.76
N MET A 624 23.66 -22.40 -19.05
CA MET A 624 25.08 -22.43 -19.37
C MET A 624 25.95 -22.26 -18.15
N ASP A 625 27.25 -22.59 -18.33
CA ASP A 625 28.24 -22.31 -17.31
C ASP A 625 28.75 -20.88 -17.45
N LEU A 626 28.89 -20.19 -16.32
CA LEU A 626 29.48 -18.87 -16.23
C LEU A 626 30.72 -18.94 -15.31
N ALA A 627 31.93 -18.95 -15.92
CA ALA A 627 33.17 -19.27 -15.25
C ALA A 627 33.08 -20.63 -14.56
N TYR A 628 33.10 -20.71 -13.22
CA TYR A 628 32.96 -21.97 -12.48
C TYR A 628 31.53 -22.24 -11.97
N ALA A 629 30.59 -21.35 -12.22
CA ALA A 629 29.17 -21.54 -11.87
C ALA A 629 28.48 -22.32 -12.98
N SER A 630 27.99 -23.51 -12.66
CA SER A 630 27.18 -24.33 -13.58
C SER A 630 25.68 -24.01 -13.42
N ASN A 631 24.92 -24.34 -14.45
CA ASN A 631 23.47 -24.24 -14.49
C ASN A 631 22.94 -22.80 -14.26
N VAL A 632 23.64 -21.81 -14.77
CA VAL A 632 23.14 -20.41 -14.78
C VAL A 632 22.08 -20.30 -15.88
N LEU A 633 20.85 -19.88 -15.50
CA LEU A 633 19.81 -19.60 -16.49
C LEU A 633 20.03 -18.19 -17.05
N VAL A 634 20.34 -18.09 -18.32
CA VAL A 634 20.55 -16.83 -19.05
C VAL A 634 19.32 -16.56 -19.92
N LEU A 635 18.58 -15.51 -19.58
CA LEU A 635 17.34 -15.12 -20.27
C LEU A 635 17.60 -13.92 -21.18
N GLY A 636 17.27 -14.02 -22.45
CA GLY A 636 17.21 -12.89 -23.39
C GLY A 636 16.00 -11.98 -23.14
N TYR A 637 15.78 -11.58 -21.89
CA TYR A 637 14.66 -10.75 -21.46
C TYR A 637 15.00 -9.95 -20.19
N ASN A 638 14.49 -8.72 -20.10
CA ASN A 638 14.46 -7.91 -18.88
C ASN A 638 13.27 -6.94 -18.91
N ASN A 639 12.92 -6.37 -17.76
CA ASN A 639 11.75 -5.52 -17.60
C ASN A 639 11.96 -4.06 -18.09
N THR A 640 13.14 -3.68 -18.56
CA THR A 640 13.42 -2.32 -19.02
C THR A 640 13.35 -2.17 -20.54
N LEU A 641 13.28 -3.29 -21.26
CA LEU A 641 13.42 -3.34 -22.73
C LEU A 641 14.75 -2.76 -23.24
N GLU A 642 15.76 -2.62 -22.38
CA GLU A 642 17.13 -2.34 -22.82
C GLU A 642 17.75 -3.62 -23.42
N PRO A 643 18.67 -3.48 -24.38
CA PRO A 643 19.51 -4.61 -24.79
C PRO A 643 20.16 -5.24 -23.55
N GLY A 644 20.12 -6.54 -23.41
CA GLY A 644 20.73 -7.20 -22.24
C GLY A 644 20.06 -8.50 -21.84
N TYR A 645 20.48 -9.02 -20.71
CA TYR A 645 20.17 -10.36 -20.24
C TYR A 645 19.84 -10.35 -18.75
N SER A 646 19.01 -11.32 -18.34
CA SER A 646 18.79 -11.62 -16.93
C SER A 646 19.44 -12.96 -16.59
N LEU A 647 20.36 -12.95 -15.64
CA LEU A 647 21.09 -14.12 -15.18
C LEU A 647 20.47 -14.61 -13.87
N TYR A 648 20.02 -15.85 -13.84
CA TYR A 648 19.55 -16.51 -12.62
C TYR A 648 20.63 -17.47 -12.16
N VAL A 649 21.42 -17.01 -11.23
CA VAL A 649 22.62 -17.70 -10.71
C VAL A 649 22.23 -18.47 -9.45
N PRO A 650 22.54 -19.77 -9.31
CA PRO A 650 22.39 -20.45 -8.02
C PRO A 650 23.11 -19.64 -6.93
N SER A 651 22.41 -19.34 -5.83
CA SER A 651 22.85 -18.31 -4.87
C SER A 651 24.21 -18.58 -4.25
N GLU A 652 24.63 -19.83 -4.17
CA GLU A 652 25.98 -20.22 -3.70
C GLU A 652 27.11 -19.71 -4.59
N PHE A 653 26.86 -19.49 -5.89
CA PHE A 653 27.84 -18.98 -6.84
C PHE A 653 27.75 -17.44 -7.06
N ALA A 654 26.82 -16.77 -6.38
CA ALA A 654 26.53 -15.35 -6.61
C ALA A 654 27.77 -14.45 -6.56
N LEU A 655 28.58 -14.59 -5.50
CA LEU A 655 29.82 -13.81 -5.31
C LEU A 655 30.85 -14.06 -6.42
N HIS A 656 31.01 -15.33 -6.81
CA HIS A 656 31.93 -15.70 -7.86
C HIS A 656 31.54 -15.08 -9.21
N VAL A 657 30.28 -15.24 -9.59
CA VAL A 657 29.75 -14.72 -10.85
C VAL A 657 29.82 -13.19 -10.90
N TYR A 658 29.35 -12.52 -9.83
CA TYR A 658 29.41 -11.06 -9.76
C TYR A 658 30.87 -10.54 -9.91
N ASN A 659 31.81 -11.09 -9.14
CA ASN A 659 33.20 -10.69 -9.21
C ASN A 659 33.81 -10.94 -10.60
N ARG A 660 33.44 -12.06 -11.25
CA ARG A 660 33.86 -12.35 -12.62
C ARG A 660 33.33 -11.31 -13.61
N LEU A 661 32.02 -10.99 -13.54
CA LEU A 661 31.41 -9.99 -14.41
C LEU A 661 32.03 -8.60 -14.19
N MET A 662 32.25 -8.18 -12.95
CA MET A 662 32.83 -6.88 -12.63
C MET A 662 34.31 -6.80 -13.07
N LYS A 663 35.04 -7.90 -12.96
CA LYS A 663 36.48 -7.96 -13.42
C LYS A 663 36.55 -7.89 -14.93
N THR A 664 35.85 -8.75 -15.66
CA THR A 664 35.81 -8.77 -17.11
C THR A 664 35.18 -7.50 -17.67
N GLY A 665 34.15 -6.97 -16.97
CA GLY A 665 33.39 -5.79 -17.39
C GLY A 665 34.16 -4.48 -17.38
N ARG A 666 35.36 -4.41 -16.79
CA ARG A 666 36.16 -3.19 -16.77
C ARG A 666 36.45 -2.65 -18.18
N ASP A 667 36.78 -3.53 -19.12
CA ASP A 667 37.03 -3.15 -20.51
C ASP A 667 35.77 -2.76 -21.29
N TYR A 668 34.61 -3.11 -20.76
CA TYR A 668 33.28 -2.75 -21.29
C TYR A 668 32.67 -1.52 -20.62
N GLY A 669 33.33 -0.95 -19.60
CA GLY A 669 32.87 0.18 -18.83
C GLY A 669 31.67 -0.16 -17.94
N VAL A 670 31.71 -1.32 -17.29
CA VAL A 670 30.63 -1.80 -16.41
C VAL A 670 30.45 -0.89 -15.19
N LEU A 671 29.19 -0.67 -14.82
CA LEU A 671 28.81 -0.02 -13.56
C LEU A 671 27.74 -0.82 -12.84
N ASP A 672 27.77 -0.78 -11.50
CA ASP A 672 26.62 -1.18 -10.71
C ASP A 672 25.49 -0.15 -10.88
N VAL A 673 24.25 -0.66 -10.96
CA VAL A 673 23.04 0.14 -11.22
C VAL A 673 21.96 -0.21 -10.22
N GLY A 674 21.31 0.82 -9.68
CA GLY A 674 20.24 0.66 -8.71
C GLY A 674 18.83 0.63 -9.33
N TYR A 675 17.87 0.36 -8.48
CA TYR A 675 16.46 0.21 -8.87
C TYR A 675 15.85 1.51 -9.42
N TYR A 676 16.32 2.69 -8.98
CA TYR A 676 15.84 3.96 -9.52
C TYR A 676 16.21 4.12 -11.00
N THR A 677 17.39 3.71 -11.39
CA THR A 677 17.80 3.70 -12.81
C THR A 677 16.89 2.82 -13.65
N LEU A 678 16.56 1.62 -13.17
CA LEU A 678 15.63 0.72 -13.88
C LEU A 678 14.23 1.35 -14.01
N ARG A 679 13.80 2.09 -12.99
CA ARG A 679 12.52 2.82 -13.04
C ARG A 679 12.52 3.90 -14.13
N PHE A 680 13.56 4.70 -14.26
CA PHE A 680 13.64 5.72 -15.31
C PHE A 680 13.73 5.09 -16.72
N LEU A 681 14.52 4.03 -16.89
CA LEU A 681 14.58 3.29 -18.16
C LEU A 681 13.22 2.78 -18.63
N ARG A 682 12.41 2.17 -17.71
CA ARG A 682 11.11 1.64 -18.06
C ARG A 682 10.07 2.73 -18.35
N ILE A 683 10.08 3.83 -17.57
CA ILE A 683 9.13 4.94 -17.76
C ILE A 683 9.35 5.57 -19.14
N GLU A 684 10.57 5.86 -19.50
CA GLU A 684 10.90 6.46 -20.80
C GLU A 684 10.49 5.58 -21.98
N LYS A 685 10.49 4.25 -21.80
CA LYS A 685 10.03 3.27 -22.80
C LYS A 685 8.55 2.89 -22.70
N PHE A 686 7.81 3.59 -21.88
CA PHE A 686 6.38 3.32 -21.68
C PHE A 686 6.10 1.87 -21.27
N VAL A 687 6.92 1.32 -20.36
CA VAL A 687 6.71 -0.03 -19.82
C VAL A 687 5.93 0.06 -18.53
N PRO A 688 4.66 -0.40 -18.50
CA PRO A 688 3.86 -0.42 -17.28
C PRO A 688 4.40 -1.43 -16.28
N PHE A 689 4.25 -1.12 -14.99
CA PHE A 689 4.75 -1.92 -13.89
C PHE A 689 3.69 -2.14 -12.80
N TRP A 690 3.81 -3.23 -12.05
CA TRP A 690 2.87 -3.59 -10.99
C TRP A 690 2.85 -2.55 -9.86
N ALA A 691 1.64 -2.25 -9.36
CA ALA A 691 1.33 -1.27 -8.33
C ALA A 691 1.62 0.21 -8.69
N GLU A 692 2.13 0.48 -9.90
CA GLU A 692 2.18 1.84 -10.45
C GLU A 692 1.11 1.99 -11.56
N GLU A 693 1.19 1.21 -12.63
CA GLU A 693 0.24 1.20 -13.75
C GLU A 693 -0.71 0.00 -13.75
N LEU A 694 -0.27 -1.12 -13.19
CA LEU A 694 -1.00 -2.38 -13.23
C LEU A 694 -1.52 -2.75 -11.84
N ASP A 695 -2.80 -3.11 -11.80
CA ASP A 695 -3.49 -3.60 -10.61
C ASP A 695 -4.70 -4.48 -10.99
N SER A 696 -5.44 -4.96 -9.99
CA SER A 696 -6.61 -5.82 -10.20
C SER A 696 -7.80 -5.14 -10.92
N SER A 697 -7.70 -3.86 -11.24
CA SER A 697 -8.71 -3.11 -11.98
C SER A 697 -8.33 -2.81 -13.41
N VAL A 698 -7.04 -2.84 -13.71
CA VAL A 698 -6.51 -2.51 -15.03
C VAL A 698 -6.45 -3.76 -15.87
N THR A 699 -7.01 -3.71 -17.05
CA THR A 699 -6.97 -4.82 -18.02
C THR A 699 -5.74 -4.71 -18.93
N PRO A 700 -5.27 -5.81 -19.53
CA PRO A 700 -4.20 -5.75 -20.52
C PRO A 700 -4.53 -4.86 -21.73
N LEU A 701 -5.80 -4.74 -22.07
CA LEU A 701 -6.24 -3.87 -23.19
C LEU A 701 -6.08 -2.40 -22.81
N GLU A 702 -6.48 -2.03 -21.60
CA GLU A 702 -6.29 -0.66 -21.05
C GLU A 702 -4.81 -0.31 -20.90
N ALA A 703 -3.96 -1.27 -20.56
CA ALA A 703 -2.53 -1.11 -20.37
C ALA A 703 -1.69 -1.14 -21.67
N ASN A 704 -2.32 -1.09 -22.84
CA ASN A 704 -1.67 -1.22 -24.16
C ASN A 704 -0.86 -2.53 -24.32
N ARG A 705 -1.32 -3.62 -23.68
CA ARG A 705 -0.69 -4.94 -23.74
C ARG A 705 -1.54 -6.00 -24.44
N SER A 706 -2.39 -5.60 -25.37
CA SER A 706 -3.25 -6.50 -26.17
C SER A 706 -2.46 -7.63 -26.85
N ALA A 707 -1.22 -7.38 -27.28
CA ALA A 707 -0.34 -8.40 -27.86
C ALA A 707 -0.05 -9.59 -26.91
N ARG A 708 -0.19 -9.40 -25.59
CA ARG A 708 -0.01 -10.44 -24.56
C ARG A 708 -1.31 -11.20 -24.25
N VAL A 709 -2.40 -10.94 -24.97
CA VAL A 709 -3.71 -11.58 -24.78
C VAL A 709 -4.10 -12.33 -26.05
N LYS A 710 -4.36 -13.62 -25.91
CA LYS A 710 -4.79 -14.48 -27.03
C LYS A 710 -6.27 -14.81 -26.86
N LEU A 711 -7.15 -13.90 -27.31
CA LEU A 711 -8.61 -14.07 -27.22
C LEU A 711 -9.15 -15.28 -28.00
N GLN A 712 -8.39 -15.79 -28.98
CA GLN A 712 -8.71 -17.00 -29.74
C GLN A 712 -8.49 -18.30 -28.94
N LYS A 713 -7.80 -18.30 -27.79
CA LYS A 713 -7.70 -19.48 -26.90
C LYS A 713 -9.11 -19.95 -26.53
N GLU A 714 -9.28 -21.24 -26.30
CA GLU A 714 -10.56 -21.82 -25.86
C GLU A 714 -11.06 -21.16 -24.57
N TYR A 715 -10.21 -21.10 -23.56
CA TYR A 715 -10.54 -20.51 -22.26
C TYR A 715 -9.28 -20.01 -21.54
N PHE A 716 -9.43 -18.94 -20.77
CA PHE A 716 -8.59 -18.51 -19.66
C PHE A 716 -9.40 -17.61 -18.72
N VAL A 717 -8.97 -17.49 -17.46
CA VAL A 717 -9.65 -16.65 -16.46
C VAL A 717 -9.69 -15.19 -16.94
N GLY A 718 -10.88 -14.58 -16.96
CA GLY A 718 -11.10 -13.22 -17.43
C GLY A 718 -11.31 -13.05 -18.94
N LYS A 719 -11.26 -14.13 -19.74
CA LYS A 719 -11.42 -14.05 -21.20
C LYS A 719 -12.71 -13.33 -21.61
N PHE A 720 -13.85 -13.71 -21.02
CA PHE A 720 -15.15 -13.14 -21.39
C PHE A 720 -15.21 -11.63 -21.14
N ALA A 721 -14.69 -11.17 -20.03
CA ALA A 721 -14.63 -9.75 -19.71
C ALA A 721 -13.76 -8.97 -20.70
N LEU A 722 -12.63 -9.56 -21.11
CA LEU A 722 -11.74 -8.94 -22.10
C LEU A 722 -12.35 -8.95 -23.52
N GLN A 723 -13.09 -9.98 -23.90
CA GLN A 723 -13.84 -10.01 -25.17
C GLN A 723 -14.91 -8.93 -25.18
N GLU A 724 -15.72 -8.85 -24.13
CA GLU A 724 -16.75 -7.81 -23.99
C GLU A 724 -16.15 -6.40 -24.03
N GLN A 725 -14.99 -6.19 -23.38
CA GLN A 725 -14.29 -4.91 -23.43
C GLN A 725 -13.75 -4.59 -24.82
N ALA A 726 -13.23 -5.58 -25.55
CA ALA A 726 -12.75 -5.40 -26.91
C ALA A 726 -13.88 -5.00 -27.86
N GLU A 727 -15.10 -5.56 -27.69
CA GLU A 727 -16.28 -5.25 -28.49
C GLU A 727 -16.90 -3.88 -28.15
N LYS A 728 -16.98 -3.53 -26.84
CA LYS A 728 -17.61 -2.28 -26.37
C LYS A 728 -16.68 -1.07 -26.38
N GLY A 729 -15.38 -1.29 -26.57
CA GLY A 729 -14.35 -0.26 -26.45
C GLY A 729 -13.88 -0.03 -25.02
N LEU A 730 -12.74 0.66 -24.90
CA LEU A 730 -12.07 0.93 -23.63
C LEU A 730 -12.73 2.12 -22.92
N ARG A 731 -12.89 2.04 -21.61
CA ARG A 731 -13.36 3.15 -20.77
C ARG A 731 -12.21 4.06 -20.32
N ARG A 732 -11.00 3.52 -20.26
CA ARG A 732 -9.75 4.22 -19.95
C ARG A 732 -8.62 3.56 -20.70
N GLN A 733 -7.52 4.26 -20.87
CA GLN A 733 -6.32 3.78 -21.54
C GLN A 733 -5.09 4.37 -20.84
N LEU A 734 -4.03 3.59 -20.79
CA LEU A 734 -2.72 4.09 -20.37
C LEU A 734 -2.12 4.91 -21.52
N ALA A 735 -1.71 6.14 -21.23
CA ALA A 735 -1.09 7.05 -22.17
C ALA A 735 0.26 7.55 -21.65
N PHE A 736 1.09 8.10 -22.52
CA PHE A 736 2.38 8.66 -22.21
C PHE A 736 2.38 10.14 -22.53
N PHE A 737 2.69 10.98 -21.53
CA PHE A 737 2.73 12.42 -21.67
C PHE A 737 4.12 12.96 -21.41
N GLN A 738 4.48 13.97 -22.21
CA GLN A 738 5.61 14.84 -21.99
C GLN A 738 5.13 16.15 -21.36
N LEU A 739 5.79 16.60 -20.27
CA LEU A 739 5.51 17.88 -19.67
C LEU A 739 6.14 18.98 -20.52
N ARG A 740 5.31 19.88 -21.03
CA ARG A 740 5.75 21.11 -21.73
C ARG A 740 5.80 22.29 -20.77
N GLU A 741 6.60 23.29 -21.09
CA GLU A 741 6.78 24.50 -20.27
C GLU A 741 7.11 24.16 -18.81
N HIS A 742 7.91 23.11 -18.60
CA HIS A 742 8.28 22.57 -17.32
C HIS A 742 9.79 22.50 -17.21
N ASP A 743 10.35 23.21 -16.24
CA ASP A 743 11.76 23.12 -15.89
C ASP A 743 11.98 22.00 -14.87
N TRP A 744 12.53 20.88 -15.34
CA TRP A 744 12.77 19.71 -14.51
C TRP A 744 13.77 19.95 -13.35
N ASP A 745 14.50 21.05 -13.36
CA ASP A 745 15.49 21.42 -12.35
C ASP A 745 14.86 22.20 -11.18
N THR A 746 13.84 22.99 -11.46
CA THR A 746 13.20 23.88 -10.49
C THR A 746 11.74 23.56 -10.17
N ASP A 747 11.01 23.00 -11.14
CA ASP A 747 9.58 22.73 -10.97
C ASP A 747 9.31 21.37 -10.26
N PRO A 748 8.17 21.22 -9.57
CA PRO A 748 7.74 19.95 -9.02
C PRO A 748 7.44 18.93 -10.10
N TRP A 749 7.94 17.69 -9.93
CA TRP A 749 7.75 16.61 -10.88
C TRP A 749 6.39 15.92 -10.74
N ALA A 750 5.90 15.36 -11.83
CA ALA A 750 4.75 14.47 -11.82
C ALA A 750 5.21 13.05 -11.42
N TRP A 751 5.28 12.80 -10.11
CA TRP A 751 5.75 11.51 -9.56
C TRP A 751 4.74 10.38 -9.67
N GLY A 752 3.47 10.71 -9.77
CA GLY A 752 2.31 9.81 -9.78
C GLY A 752 1.19 10.30 -8.86
N GLN A 753 -0.03 9.90 -9.17
CA GLN A 753 -1.28 10.24 -8.47
C GLN A 753 -1.72 11.72 -8.62
N GLU A 754 -1.06 12.51 -9.43
CA GLU A 754 -1.56 13.86 -9.76
C GLU A 754 -2.82 13.74 -10.63
N PRO A 755 -3.90 14.46 -10.26
CA PRO A 755 -5.10 14.50 -11.08
C PRO A 755 -4.87 15.32 -12.35
N ILE A 756 -5.43 14.84 -13.45
CA ILE A 756 -5.39 15.50 -14.75
C ILE A 756 -6.74 16.11 -15.03
N PHE A 757 -6.72 17.40 -15.39
CA PHE A 757 -7.92 18.14 -15.75
C PHE A 757 -7.83 18.62 -17.19
N ARG A 758 -8.94 18.53 -17.91
CA ARG A 758 -9.12 19.12 -19.23
C ARG A 758 -10.38 19.96 -19.22
N ASP A 759 -10.26 21.21 -19.63
CA ASP A 759 -11.37 22.16 -19.63
C ASP A 759 -12.12 22.21 -18.27
N GLY A 760 -11.35 22.09 -17.17
CA GLY A 760 -11.86 22.08 -15.80
C GLY A 760 -12.49 20.74 -15.34
N GLN A 761 -12.57 19.74 -16.20
CA GLN A 761 -13.09 18.41 -15.86
C GLN A 761 -11.96 17.45 -15.52
N PHE A 762 -12.16 16.66 -14.46
CA PHE A 762 -11.25 15.57 -14.12
C PHE A 762 -11.36 14.44 -15.14
N VAL A 763 -10.22 13.97 -15.64
CA VAL A 763 -10.19 13.04 -16.78
C VAL A 763 -9.26 11.87 -16.56
N GLY A 764 -8.35 11.93 -15.59
CA GLY A 764 -7.43 10.87 -15.29
C GLY A 764 -6.42 11.24 -14.22
N THR A 765 -5.50 10.34 -13.97
CA THR A 765 -4.42 10.50 -13.00
C THR A 765 -3.10 10.05 -13.60
N THR A 766 -2.03 10.73 -13.22
CA THR A 766 -0.68 10.21 -13.45
C THR A 766 -0.48 8.93 -12.62
N THR A 767 0.21 7.96 -13.17
CA THR A 767 0.52 6.70 -12.49
C THR A 767 1.97 6.65 -12.04
N SER A 768 2.89 7.03 -12.92
CA SER A 768 4.31 7.21 -12.61
C SER A 768 4.90 8.29 -13.49
N GLY A 769 5.98 8.91 -13.01
CA GLY A 769 6.68 9.93 -13.81
C GLY A 769 8.15 10.07 -13.38
N GLY A 770 8.88 10.81 -14.16
CA GLY A 770 10.30 11.06 -13.97
C GLY A 770 10.93 11.80 -15.14
N LEU A 771 12.24 12.04 -15.04
CA LEU A 771 13.01 12.65 -16.13
C LEU A 771 13.33 11.59 -17.19
N ALA A 772 12.91 11.85 -18.41
CA ALA A 772 13.37 11.09 -19.58
C ALA A 772 14.74 11.65 -20.00
N PHE A 773 15.79 10.99 -19.63
CA PHE A 773 17.15 11.49 -19.85
C PHE A 773 17.49 11.62 -21.34
N THR A 774 16.95 10.73 -22.18
CA THR A 774 17.14 10.82 -23.64
C THR A 774 16.38 11.99 -24.24
N LEU A 775 15.18 12.31 -23.72
CA LEU A 775 14.33 13.39 -24.22
C LEU A 775 14.67 14.75 -23.59
N GLY A 776 15.38 14.78 -22.47
CA GLY A 776 15.74 15.98 -21.73
C GLY A 776 14.55 16.70 -21.07
N CYS A 777 13.46 15.99 -20.80
CA CYS A 777 12.24 16.54 -20.22
C CYS A 777 11.56 15.58 -19.27
N ASN A 778 10.69 16.07 -18.41
CA ASN A 778 9.86 15.21 -17.58
C ASN A 778 8.72 14.57 -18.39
N VAL A 779 8.52 13.30 -18.12
CA VAL A 779 7.48 12.48 -18.72
C VAL A 779 6.66 11.78 -17.64
N CYS A 780 5.42 11.42 -17.95
CA CYS A 780 4.61 10.61 -17.05
C CYS A 780 3.72 9.62 -17.82
N GLN A 781 3.45 8.50 -17.18
CA GLN A 781 2.41 7.57 -17.60
C GLN A 781 1.09 7.96 -16.93
N VAL A 782 0.00 7.82 -17.65
CA VAL A 782 -1.30 8.37 -17.26
C VAL A 782 -2.40 7.35 -17.55
N SER A 783 -3.29 7.14 -16.58
CA SER A 783 -4.54 6.42 -16.81
C SER A 783 -5.65 7.43 -17.11
N GLU A 784 -6.18 7.44 -18.34
CA GLU A 784 -7.17 8.41 -18.79
C GLU A 784 -8.35 7.81 -19.58
N GLN A 785 -9.42 8.60 -19.77
CA GLN A 785 -10.56 8.21 -20.60
C GLN A 785 -10.20 8.29 -22.10
N PRO A 786 -10.51 7.26 -22.91
CA PRO A 786 -10.24 7.28 -24.34
C PRO A 786 -11.14 8.28 -25.07
N ASN A 787 -10.67 8.84 -26.18
CA ASN A 787 -11.23 9.85 -27.08
C ASN A 787 -10.64 11.25 -26.95
N TRP A 788 -9.34 11.29 -26.98
CA TRP A 788 -8.57 12.52 -26.97
C TRP A 788 -8.00 12.78 -28.36
N GLY A 789 -8.51 13.78 -29.03
CA GLY A 789 -7.74 14.33 -30.15
C GLY A 789 -6.40 14.89 -29.64
N GLU A 790 -5.43 15.08 -30.53
CA GLU A 790 -4.08 15.62 -30.29
C GLU A 790 -4.07 17.02 -29.65
N LYS A 791 -4.78 17.25 -28.55
CA LYS A 791 -4.81 18.55 -27.84
C LYS A 791 -4.01 18.47 -26.57
N GLU A 792 -3.20 19.48 -26.34
CA GLU A 792 -2.40 19.69 -25.15
C GLU A 792 -3.26 19.70 -23.87
N VAL A 793 -2.84 18.94 -22.85
CA VAL A 793 -3.52 18.85 -21.56
C VAL A 793 -2.64 19.48 -20.50
N PRO A 794 -3.06 20.57 -19.84
CA PRO A 794 -2.29 21.11 -18.72
C PRO A 794 -2.39 20.18 -17.51
N LEU A 795 -1.25 19.69 -17.05
CA LEU A 795 -1.13 18.85 -15.84
C LEU A 795 -1.31 19.63 -14.54
N PHE A 796 -1.07 20.93 -14.58
CA PHE A 796 -1.31 21.85 -13.47
C PHE A 796 -1.93 23.13 -14.01
N PRO A 797 -2.90 23.75 -13.33
CA PRO A 797 -3.23 25.12 -13.63
C PRO A 797 -2.00 25.98 -13.28
N HIS A 798 -1.30 26.49 -14.29
CA HIS A 798 -0.26 27.49 -14.11
C HIS A 798 -0.89 28.75 -13.51
N ARG A 799 -1.11 28.79 -12.22
CA ARG A 799 -1.34 29.98 -11.38
C ARG A 799 -2.00 29.59 -10.07
N VAL A 800 -1.30 28.85 -9.22
CA VAL A 800 -1.53 28.87 -7.78
C VAL A 800 -0.15 28.73 -7.13
N LEU A 801 0.67 29.68 -7.25
CA LEU A 801 1.78 30.02 -6.37
C LEU A 801 1.64 31.48 -6.01
#